data_acca7a72d413d09d6dc9031917c496ba
#
_entry.id   acca7a72d413d09d6dc9031917c496ba
#
_cell.length_a   1.000
_cell.length_b   1.000
_cell.length_c   1.000
_cell.angle_alpha   90.00
_cell.angle_beta   90.00
_cell.angle_gamma   90.00
#
_symmetry.space_group_name_H-M   'P 1'
#
loop_
_entity.id
_entity.type
_entity.pdbx_description
1 polymer ?
#
loop_
_entity_poly.entity_id
_entity_poly.type
_entity_poly.pdbx_seq_one_letter_code
_entity_poly.pdbx_strand_id
1 'polypeptide(L)'
;AALCRLVGRLVGQVRPADDEARRALATRLDSVRWTAAGAAPEVADAAALAVLELRPPRAGAGPRGGVDDAVLRLHRWSAFELRPELREDHVVVLRAVARDDAEDERVLAFVVVPEGPPDLAEATAEDLEAFEASFGVAVRHLRQLRAAQQRSGRRPWWPSVEIVVTAPTRLDAADVARWASHFEGLTRGLAVQDLVVHVAGTPGVDHVVRRRGRARLDVETRVADDEPLRPRTERDRRRLLAARLSVTDPWDVVELVTGRSGTTFTEHDLDPDGAGLVAVDRPAAQHRCGVVVGVVAGPLPGRPDPLTRVLVANDPLRSLASLGEAECRRIIGALDLADRLDAPVEWVSVSSGARIAFDSGTENLDWCAAVLRRIVEATEAGRTVHVITSGVNVGAQSYWDAEATMLMHTRGILVMVDRSSMVLTGRTALAYSGGVVAEDEVGIGGFERIMGPNGQAQYRAADLAEAYALLEAHQALCAPGPDGRAPAVTTSDPVERDVTTSPYPEGEGFATVGQIFDDRTNPGRKRPFAIRPVMAAVADADTTPLERFRTMGDASGAVVWDTRIGGHPVCMIGIESRPTARGGSVPLDGPGQWAGGTLYPHGSRKVARAINAASGNRAVVVLANLSGFDGSPESMRRRQLEYGAEIGRAVVHFDGPFVFVVLSRYHGGAYVVFSKALNPNLHALALEGSYASVIGGAPAAAVALGGEVRRRVERDPEVVAARAAVEAAATDHERLVATAARDAILAEARARHQSDVATEFDATHDVHRAVRVGSLDAVIAPARLRPAVVEVIRAASGSPGLG
;
A
#
# COMPACT_ATOMS: atom_id res chain seq x y z
N ALA A 1 -14.02 17.58 -25.58
CA ALA A 1 -13.87 19.06 -25.59
C ALA A 1 -14.31 19.70 -26.93
N ALA A 2 -13.96 19.14 -28.10
CA ALA A 2 -14.38 19.68 -29.39
C ALA A 2 -15.90 19.52 -29.61
N LEU A 3 -16.46 18.35 -29.29
CA LEU A 3 -17.89 18.07 -29.40
C LEU A 3 -18.73 18.88 -28.42
N CYS A 4 -18.26 19.03 -27.17
CA CYS A 4 -18.90 19.91 -26.15
C CYS A 4 -18.94 21.37 -26.61
N ARG A 5 -17.85 21.85 -27.26
CA ARG A 5 -17.85 23.20 -27.88
C ARG A 5 -18.76 23.33 -29.09
N LEU A 6 -18.95 22.24 -29.85
CA LEU A 6 -19.89 22.20 -31.00
C LEU A 6 -21.33 22.24 -30.51
N VAL A 7 -21.66 21.44 -29.48
CA VAL A 7 -23.00 21.43 -28.86
C VAL A 7 -23.34 22.80 -28.29
N GLY A 8 -22.42 23.43 -27.55
CA GLY A 8 -22.61 24.78 -27.00
C GLY A 8 -22.81 25.85 -28.07
N ARG A 9 -22.13 25.73 -29.23
CA ARG A 9 -22.33 26.62 -30.40
C ARG A 9 -23.67 26.40 -31.07
N LEU A 10 -24.13 25.15 -31.23
CA LEU A 10 -25.42 24.81 -31.81
C LEU A 10 -26.57 25.35 -30.94
N VAL A 11 -26.48 25.22 -29.62
CA VAL A 11 -27.45 25.76 -28.66
C VAL A 11 -27.50 27.28 -28.73
N GLY A 12 -26.35 27.96 -28.81
CA GLY A 12 -26.28 29.41 -28.93
C GLY A 12 -26.77 30.02 -30.24
N GLN A 13 -26.93 29.20 -31.28
CA GLN A 13 -27.45 29.62 -32.61
C GLN A 13 -28.99 29.55 -32.71
N VAL A 14 -29.64 28.83 -31.78
CA VAL A 14 -31.12 28.72 -31.82
C VAL A 14 -31.76 29.99 -31.27
N ARG A 15 -32.56 30.68 -32.09
CA ARG A 15 -33.26 31.93 -31.70
C ARG A 15 -34.23 31.65 -30.52
N PRO A 16 -34.35 32.56 -29.54
CA PRO A 16 -35.28 32.39 -28.42
C PRO A 16 -36.74 32.20 -28.74
N ALA A 17 -37.19 32.69 -29.91
CA ALA A 17 -38.58 32.63 -30.35
C ALA A 17 -38.97 31.38 -31.16
N ASP A 18 -38.04 30.48 -31.45
CA ASP A 18 -38.30 29.30 -32.29
C ASP A 18 -38.40 28.02 -31.40
N ASP A 19 -39.61 27.81 -30.85
CA ASP A 19 -39.91 26.70 -29.95
C ASP A 19 -39.94 25.33 -30.67
N GLU A 20 -40.15 25.25 -31.98
CA GLU A 20 -40.16 24.02 -32.73
C GLU A 20 -38.73 23.56 -33.02
N ALA A 21 -37.87 24.50 -33.41
CA ALA A 21 -36.43 24.20 -33.61
C ALA A 21 -35.76 23.84 -32.30
N ARG A 22 -36.15 24.45 -31.18
CA ARG A 22 -35.67 24.11 -29.84
C ARG A 22 -36.06 22.68 -29.46
N ARG A 23 -37.34 22.30 -29.62
CA ARG A 23 -37.80 20.94 -29.33
C ARG A 23 -37.11 19.88 -30.24
N ALA A 24 -36.97 20.15 -31.52
CA ALA A 24 -36.30 19.25 -32.43
C ALA A 24 -34.81 19.05 -32.09
N LEU A 25 -34.14 20.15 -31.72
CA LEU A 25 -32.73 20.07 -31.28
C LEU A 25 -32.58 19.36 -29.92
N ALA A 26 -33.47 19.61 -28.97
CA ALA A 26 -33.50 18.92 -27.70
C ALA A 26 -33.67 17.40 -27.87
N THR A 27 -34.60 16.97 -28.72
CA THR A 27 -34.83 15.55 -29.02
C THR A 27 -33.61 14.87 -29.66
N ARG A 28 -32.88 15.56 -30.54
CA ARG A 28 -31.65 15.04 -31.13
C ARG A 28 -30.51 14.93 -30.12
N LEU A 29 -30.40 15.90 -29.25
CA LEU A 29 -29.39 15.90 -28.18
C LEU A 29 -29.67 14.83 -27.10
N ASP A 30 -30.95 14.56 -26.79
CA ASP A 30 -31.34 13.42 -25.97
C ASP A 30 -30.90 12.08 -26.56
N SER A 31 -31.08 11.90 -27.87
CA SER A 31 -30.57 10.71 -28.57
C SER A 31 -29.03 10.58 -28.44
N VAL A 32 -28.28 11.68 -28.57
CA VAL A 32 -26.82 11.69 -28.36
C VAL A 32 -26.46 11.34 -26.92
N ARG A 33 -27.19 11.86 -25.94
CA ARG A 33 -27.03 11.55 -24.51
C ARG A 33 -27.11 10.04 -24.25
N TRP A 34 -28.20 9.41 -24.73
CA TRP A 34 -28.39 7.96 -24.52
C TRP A 34 -27.37 7.10 -25.25
N THR A 35 -26.97 7.48 -26.44
CA THR A 35 -25.96 6.73 -27.21
C THR A 35 -24.55 6.87 -26.61
N ALA A 36 -24.26 8.03 -26.03
CA ALA A 36 -22.92 8.31 -25.49
C ALA A 36 -22.74 7.91 -24.01
N ALA A 37 -23.81 7.60 -23.27
CA ALA A 37 -23.76 7.39 -21.83
C ALA A 37 -22.76 6.30 -21.37
N GLY A 38 -22.60 5.23 -22.17
CA GLY A 38 -21.68 4.13 -21.86
C GLY A 38 -20.26 4.31 -22.41
N ALA A 39 -20.09 5.10 -23.49
CA ALA A 39 -18.83 5.19 -24.24
C ALA A 39 -18.10 6.54 -24.06
N ALA A 40 -18.85 7.61 -23.80
CA ALA A 40 -18.32 8.96 -23.67
C ALA A 40 -19.17 9.81 -22.70
N PRO A 41 -19.06 9.59 -21.38
CA PRO A 41 -19.92 10.22 -20.39
C PRO A 41 -19.86 11.75 -20.41
N GLU A 42 -18.72 12.36 -20.75
CA GLU A 42 -18.58 13.81 -20.89
C GLU A 42 -19.45 14.40 -22.03
N VAL A 43 -19.66 13.60 -23.08
CA VAL A 43 -20.52 13.98 -24.21
C VAL A 43 -21.99 13.84 -23.84
N ALA A 44 -22.34 12.78 -23.11
CA ALA A 44 -23.69 12.58 -22.57
C ALA A 44 -24.09 13.71 -21.62
N ASP A 45 -23.19 14.13 -20.73
CA ASP A 45 -23.40 15.26 -19.79
C ASP A 45 -23.58 16.58 -20.53
N ALA A 46 -22.76 16.85 -21.55
CA ALA A 46 -22.89 18.09 -22.36
C ALA A 46 -24.21 18.12 -23.14
N ALA A 47 -24.65 16.98 -23.64
CA ALA A 47 -25.94 16.85 -24.33
C ALA A 47 -27.11 17.04 -23.36
N ALA A 48 -27.07 16.44 -22.18
CA ALA A 48 -28.09 16.58 -21.15
C ALA A 48 -28.26 18.06 -20.70
N LEU A 49 -27.16 18.78 -20.54
CA LEU A 49 -27.19 20.21 -20.22
C LEU A 49 -27.78 21.05 -21.33
N ALA A 50 -27.42 20.77 -22.58
CA ALA A 50 -27.94 21.49 -23.72
C ALA A 50 -29.46 21.25 -23.90
N VAL A 51 -29.93 20.04 -23.60
CA VAL A 51 -31.37 19.71 -23.59
C VAL A 51 -32.11 20.58 -22.56
N LEU A 52 -31.58 20.69 -21.36
CA LEU A 52 -32.16 21.53 -20.30
C LEU A 52 -32.21 23.04 -20.68
N GLU A 53 -31.21 23.55 -21.36
CA GLU A 53 -31.19 24.94 -21.84
C GLU A 53 -32.19 25.21 -22.98
N LEU A 54 -32.52 24.20 -23.78
CA LEU A 54 -33.39 24.32 -24.93
C LEU A 54 -34.86 24.08 -24.62
N ARG A 55 -35.20 23.34 -23.57
CA ARG A 55 -36.60 23.13 -23.16
C ARG A 55 -37.15 24.40 -22.54
N PRO A 56 -38.22 25.02 -23.12
CA PRO A 56 -38.86 26.16 -22.49
C PRO A 56 -39.44 25.74 -21.14
N PRO A 57 -39.49 26.62 -20.13
CA PRO A 57 -40.27 26.39 -18.93
C PRO A 57 -41.72 26.19 -19.36
N ARG A 58 -42.39 25.10 -18.94
CA ARG A 58 -43.83 24.92 -19.18
C ARG A 58 -44.56 26.05 -18.57
N ALA A 59 -45.28 26.80 -19.35
CA ALA A 59 -46.32 27.74 -18.85
C ALA A 59 -47.42 26.85 -18.27
N GLY A 60 -47.31 26.55 -16.97
CA GLY A 60 -48.27 25.73 -16.25
C GLY A 60 -49.50 26.53 -15.93
N ALA A 61 -50.61 26.15 -16.48
CA ALA A 61 -51.91 26.57 -16.00
C ALA A 61 -52.26 25.83 -14.71
N GLY A 62 -51.92 26.40 -13.55
CA GLY A 62 -52.35 25.94 -12.23
C GLY A 62 -52.46 27.13 -11.27
N PRO A 63 -53.27 27.10 -10.22
CA PRO A 63 -53.41 28.21 -9.28
C PRO A 63 -52.07 28.48 -8.61
N ARG A 64 -51.73 29.77 -8.50
CA ARG A 64 -50.50 30.29 -7.83
C ARG A 64 -50.55 30.01 -6.31
N GLY A 65 -50.40 28.75 -5.93
CA GLY A 65 -50.11 28.33 -4.58
C GLY A 65 -48.64 28.09 -4.46
N GLY A 66 -47.90 29.02 -3.83
CA GLY A 66 -46.45 28.77 -3.56
C GLY A 66 -46.27 27.51 -2.71
N VAL A 67 -45.16 26.84 -2.87
CA VAL A 67 -44.78 25.67 -2.07
C VAL A 67 -44.85 26.05 -0.59
N ASP A 68 -45.63 25.31 0.20
CA ASP A 68 -45.78 25.52 1.64
C ASP A 68 -44.43 25.26 2.35
N ASP A 69 -44.03 26.18 3.22
CA ASP A 69 -42.85 26.09 4.05
C ASP A 69 -42.88 24.85 4.95
N ALA A 70 -44.04 24.33 5.28
CA ALA A 70 -44.21 23.07 6.00
C ALA A 70 -43.77 21.83 5.14
N VAL A 71 -44.07 21.82 3.84
CA VAL A 71 -43.63 20.79 2.90
C VAL A 71 -42.10 20.77 2.75
N LEU A 72 -41.49 21.96 2.80
CA LEU A 72 -40.03 22.10 2.75
C LEU A 72 -39.37 21.86 4.11
N ARG A 73 -40.15 21.63 5.18
CA ARG A 73 -39.65 21.41 6.55
C ARG A 73 -38.72 22.52 7.03
N LEU A 74 -39.04 23.80 6.70
CA LEU A 74 -38.17 24.93 6.99
C LEU A 74 -38.01 25.21 8.50
N HIS A 75 -38.90 24.69 9.35
CA HIS A 75 -38.73 24.74 10.81
C HIS A 75 -37.42 24.14 11.33
N ARG A 76 -36.88 23.13 10.60
CA ARG A 76 -35.59 22.53 10.94
C ARG A 76 -34.42 23.50 10.79
N TRP A 77 -34.58 24.56 10.01
CA TRP A 77 -33.55 25.57 9.76
C TRP A 77 -33.64 26.76 10.70
N SER A 78 -34.28 26.62 11.87
CA SER A 78 -34.49 27.70 12.84
C SER A 78 -33.18 28.35 13.35
N ALA A 79 -32.06 27.61 13.36
CA ALA A 79 -30.74 28.13 13.70
C ALA A 79 -30.09 28.96 12.56
N PHE A 80 -30.74 29.07 11.39
CA PHE A 80 -30.21 29.75 10.22
C PHE A 80 -31.09 30.96 9.83
N GLU A 81 -30.44 31.95 9.24
CA GLU A 81 -31.12 33.01 8.49
C GLU A 81 -31.31 32.52 7.05
N LEU A 82 -32.59 32.39 6.63
CA LEU A 82 -32.93 31.91 5.28
C LEU A 82 -33.20 33.11 4.36
N ARG A 83 -32.46 33.18 3.26
CA ARG A 83 -32.61 34.20 2.22
C ARG A 83 -33.04 33.53 0.91
N PRO A 84 -34.18 33.87 0.33
CA PRO A 84 -34.63 33.29 -0.91
C PRO A 84 -33.78 33.79 -2.09
N GLU A 85 -33.28 32.84 -2.90
CA GLU A 85 -32.58 33.11 -4.16
C GLU A 85 -33.48 32.84 -5.37
N LEU A 86 -34.38 31.83 -5.28
CA LEU A 86 -35.38 31.48 -6.28
C LEU A 86 -36.63 30.92 -5.60
N ARG A 87 -37.84 31.35 -6.03
CA ARG A 87 -39.11 30.66 -5.74
C ARG A 87 -39.92 30.57 -7.03
N GLU A 88 -40.06 29.37 -7.55
CA GLU A 88 -40.91 29.00 -8.69
C GLU A 88 -41.84 27.88 -8.26
N ASP A 89 -42.88 27.55 -9.02
CA ASP A 89 -43.98 26.64 -8.62
C ASP A 89 -43.55 25.33 -7.94
N HIS A 90 -42.43 24.76 -8.37
CA HIS A 90 -41.95 23.47 -7.85
C HIS A 90 -40.48 23.51 -7.42
N VAL A 91 -39.87 24.71 -7.43
CA VAL A 91 -38.45 24.85 -7.12
C VAL A 91 -38.23 26.04 -6.19
N VAL A 92 -37.62 25.77 -5.05
CA VAL A 92 -37.22 26.81 -4.10
C VAL A 92 -35.72 26.70 -3.85
N VAL A 93 -34.99 27.78 -4.07
CA VAL A 93 -33.56 27.86 -3.73
C VAL A 93 -33.40 28.91 -2.63
N LEU A 94 -32.77 28.46 -1.54
CA LEU A 94 -32.54 29.27 -0.36
C LEU A 94 -31.05 29.31 -0.05
N ARG A 95 -30.58 30.45 0.41
CA ARG A 95 -29.28 30.60 1.09
C ARG A 95 -29.54 30.60 2.59
N ALA A 96 -28.93 29.65 3.29
CA ALA A 96 -29.05 29.50 4.73
C ALA A 96 -27.70 29.87 5.37
N VAL A 97 -27.68 30.88 6.23
CA VAL A 97 -26.49 31.32 6.98
C VAL A 97 -26.74 31.07 8.45
N ALA A 98 -25.89 30.34 9.12
CA ALA A 98 -26.04 30.07 10.55
C ALA A 98 -25.98 31.39 11.35
N ARG A 99 -26.86 31.55 12.34
CA ARG A 99 -26.98 32.79 13.11
C ARG A 99 -25.76 33.05 13.99
N ASP A 100 -25.18 31.99 14.51
CA ASP A 100 -24.04 32.03 15.44
C ASP A 100 -22.68 31.83 14.74
N ASP A 101 -22.68 31.44 13.47
CA ASP A 101 -21.45 31.20 12.70
C ASP A 101 -21.64 31.51 11.21
N ALA A 102 -21.29 32.71 10.81
CA ALA A 102 -21.40 33.16 9.42
C ALA A 102 -20.57 32.37 8.41
N GLU A 103 -19.63 31.53 8.86
CA GLU A 103 -18.84 30.64 8.01
C GLU A 103 -19.65 29.37 7.60
N ASP A 104 -20.71 29.00 8.33
CA ASP A 104 -21.62 27.94 7.90
C ASP A 104 -22.72 28.53 7.01
N GLU A 105 -22.37 28.79 5.76
CA GLU A 105 -23.28 29.19 4.70
C GLU A 105 -23.61 28.00 3.82
N ARG A 106 -24.89 27.70 3.61
CA ARG A 106 -25.40 26.59 2.78
C ARG A 106 -26.33 27.11 1.70
N VAL A 107 -26.38 26.45 0.57
CA VAL A 107 -27.35 26.69 -0.48
C VAL A 107 -28.21 25.45 -0.65
N LEU A 108 -29.49 25.61 -0.45
CA LEU A 108 -30.52 24.59 -0.47
C LEU A 108 -31.35 24.76 -1.74
N ALA A 109 -31.54 23.67 -2.46
CA ALA A 109 -32.46 23.65 -3.57
C ALA A 109 -33.52 22.57 -3.34
N PHE A 110 -34.75 23.01 -3.06
CA PHE A 110 -35.89 22.11 -2.92
C PHE A 110 -36.56 21.95 -4.28
N VAL A 111 -36.74 20.72 -4.69
CA VAL A 111 -37.52 20.35 -5.87
C VAL A 111 -38.72 19.56 -5.38
N VAL A 112 -39.86 20.15 -5.45
CA VAL A 112 -41.11 19.55 -4.99
C VAL A 112 -41.72 18.78 -6.15
N VAL A 113 -41.97 17.49 -5.95
CA VAL A 113 -42.68 16.67 -6.90
C VAL A 113 -44.12 16.47 -6.40
N PRO A 114 -45.10 17.15 -6.94
CA PRO A 114 -46.48 17.16 -6.42
C PRO A 114 -47.20 15.81 -6.59
N GLU A 115 -46.90 15.08 -7.64
CA GLU A 115 -47.39 13.73 -7.89
C GLU A 115 -46.16 12.90 -8.35
N GLY A 116 -45.61 12.08 -7.44
CA GLY A 116 -44.56 11.13 -7.78
C GLY A 116 -45.17 9.90 -8.46
N PRO A 117 -44.46 9.29 -9.39
CA PRO A 117 -44.92 7.99 -9.89
C PRO A 117 -45.01 7.00 -8.72
N PRO A 118 -46.03 6.14 -8.70
CA PRO A 118 -46.20 5.13 -7.65
C PRO A 118 -45.03 4.14 -7.60
N ASP A 119 -44.39 3.89 -8.72
CA ASP A 119 -43.14 3.12 -8.88
C ASP A 119 -42.36 3.73 -10.05
N LEU A 120 -41.02 3.75 -9.95
CA LEU A 120 -40.14 4.15 -11.06
C LEU A 120 -40.27 3.21 -12.28
N ALA A 121 -40.63 1.95 -12.06
CA ALA A 121 -40.90 1.00 -13.12
C ALA A 121 -42.20 1.31 -13.86
N GLU A 122 -43.13 2.04 -13.22
CA GLU A 122 -44.42 2.44 -13.78
C GLU A 122 -44.44 3.91 -14.22
N ALA A 123 -43.35 4.67 -13.96
CA ALA A 123 -43.25 6.07 -14.36
C ALA A 123 -43.36 6.22 -15.88
N THR A 124 -44.28 7.07 -16.31
CA THR A 124 -44.40 7.43 -17.71
C THR A 124 -43.24 8.36 -18.13
N ALA A 125 -42.96 8.42 -19.41
CA ALA A 125 -41.98 9.37 -19.93
C ALA A 125 -42.35 10.84 -19.61
N GLU A 126 -43.61 11.12 -19.41
CA GLU A 126 -44.14 12.45 -19.09
C GLU A 126 -43.89 12.82 -17.62
N ASP A 127 -43.98 11.85 -16.70
CA ASP A 127 -43.68 12.03 -15.28
C ASP A 127 -42.20 12.33 -15.06
N LEU A 128 -41.32 11.56 -15.71
CA LEU A 128 -39.87 11.78 -15.68
C LEU A 128 -39.49 13.13 -16.31
N GLU A 129 -40.13 13.52 -17.38
CA GLU A 129 -39.86 14.77 -18.07
C GLU A 129 -40.23 15.99 -17.20
N ALA A 130 -41.36 15.94 -16.48
CA ALA A 130 -41.77 16.98 -15.57
C ALA A 130 -40.81 17.15 -14.40
N PHE A 131 -40.37 16.02 -13.82
CA PHE A 131 -39.36 16.03 -12.75
C PHE A 131 -38.00 16.54 -13.26
N GLU A 132 -37.50 16.06 -14.40
CA GLU A 132 -36.28 16.56 -15.03
C GLU A 132 -36.31 18.06 -15.27
N ALA A 133 -37.44 18.61 -15.71
CA ALA A 133 -37.57 20.03 -15.93
C ALA A 133 -37.43 20.84 -14.64
N SER A 134 -38.10 20.42 -13.55
CA SER A 134 -37.99 21.06 -12.25
C SER A 134 -36.60 20.95 -11.66
N PHE A 135 -35.99 19.76 -11.68
CA PHE A 135 -34.61 19.52 -11.27
C PHE A 135 -33.63 20.38 -12.07
N GLY A 136 -33.87 20.49 -13.38
CA GLY A 136 -33.08 21.32 -14.29
C GLY A 136 -33.12 22.82 -13.95
N VAL A 137 -34.23 23.33 -13.51
CA VAL A 137 -34.35 24.73 -13.02
C VAL A 137 -33.47 24.94 -11.80
N ALA A 138 -33.52 24.03 -10.80
CA ALA A 138 -32.70 24.11 -9.60
C ALA A 138 -31.20 24.06 -9.96
N VAL A 139 -30.78 23.12 -10.79
CA VAL A 139 -29.38 22.95 -11.23
C VAL A 139 -28.88 24.20 -11.98
N ARG A 140 -29.67 24.74 -12.89
CA ARG A 140 -29.32 25.96 -13.63
C ARG A 140 -29.09 27.14 -12.70
N HIS A 141 -30.00 27.37 -11.75
CA HIS A 141 -29.85 28.44 -10.79
C HIS A 141 -28.64 28.28 -9.88
N LEU A 142 -28.37 27.05 -9.38
CA LEU A 142 -27.16 26.74 -8.60
C LEU A 142 -25.89 27.05 -9.40
N ARG A 143 -25.86 26.77 -10.71
CA ARG A 143 -24.73 27.10 -11.58
C ARG A 143 -24.53 28.59 -11.73
N GLN A 144 -25.61 29.37 -11.84
CA GLN A 144 -25.56 30.84 -11.90
C GLN A 144 -25.00 31.42 -10.60
N LEU A 145 -25.48 30.97 -9.44
CA LEU A 145 -24.97 31.38 -8.14
C LEU A 145 -23.48 31.06 -7.99
N ARG A 146 -23.06 29.85 -8.37
CA ARG A 146 -21.65 29.46 -8.33
C ARG A 146 -20.77 30.31 -9.24
N ALA A 147 -21.20 30.58 -10.44
CA ALA A 147 -20.45 31.45 -11.36
C ALA A 147 -20.36 32.91 -10.82
N ALA A 148 -21.40 33.41 -10.15
CA ALA A 148 -21.38 34.71 -9.50
C ALA A 148 -20.38 34.73 -8.33
N GLN A 149 -20.34 33.69 -7.53
CA GLN A 149 -19.41 33.54 -6.41
C GLN A 149 -17.94 33.46 -6.88
N GLN A 150 -17.64 32.68 -7.93
CA GLN A 150 -16.29 32.60 -8.48
C GLN A 150 -15.79 33.99 -8.95
N ARG A 151 -16.65 34.82 -9.51
CA ARG A 151 -16.30 36.19 -9.92
C ARG A 151 -16.06 37.14 -8.73
N SER A 152 -16.67 36.89 -7.58
CA SER A 152 -16.50 37.69 -6.37
C SER A 152 -15.27 37.34 -5.52
N GLY A 153 -14.51 36.29 -5.87
CA GLY A 153 -13.35 35.82 -5.12
C GLY A 153 -13.65 35.22 -3.74
N ARG A 154 -14.94 35.02 -3.42
CA ARG A 154 -15.34 34.43 -2.14
C ARG A 154 -15.02 32.95 -2.04
N ARG A 155 -14.85 32.44 -0.80
CA ARG A 155 -14.62 31.01 -0.53
C ARG A 155 -15.72 30.14 -1.15
N PRO A 156 -15.39 28.91 -1.61
CA PRO A 156 -16.36 28.00 -2.16
C PRO A 156 -17.39 27.61 -1.10
N TRP A 157 -18.67 27.77 -1.42
CA TRP A 157 -19.77 27.30 -0.60
C TRP A 157 -20.22 25.88 -1.04
N TRP A 158 -21.05 25.27 -0.22
CA TRP A 158 -21.46 23.88 -0.38
C TRP A 158 -22.95 23.80 -0.67
N PRO A 159 -23.38 23.69 -1.93
CA PRO A 159 -24.77 23.46 -2.20
C PRO A 159 -25.22 22.09 -1.71
N SER A 160 -26.31 22.07 -0.95
CA SER A 160 -27.06 20.86 -0.66
C SER A 160 -28.31 20.91 -1.52
N VAL A 161 -28.60 19.87 -2.27
CA VAL A 161 -29.83 19.74 -3.04
C VAL A 161 -30.73 18.76 -2.30
N GLU A 162 -31.92 19.25 -1.89
CA GLU A 162 -32.94 18.39 -1.31
C GLU A 162 -34.10 18.24 -2.30
N ILE A 163 -34.48 16.98 -2.57
CA ILE A 163 -35.66 16.67 -3.38
C ILE A 163 -36.75 16.21 -2.42
N VAL A 164 -37.87 16.94 -2.43
CA VAL A 164 -39.01 16.60 -1.60
C VAL A 164 -40.08 15.93 -2.46
N VAL A 165 -40.33 14.64 -2.19
CA VAL A 165 -41.43 13.89 -2.79
C VAL A 165 -42.65 14.02 -1.89
N THR A 166 -43.67 14.66 -2.37
CA THR A 166 -44.89 14.95 -1.57
C THR A 166 -45.97 13.85 -1.68
N ALA A 167 -45.86 12.97 -2.64
CA ALA A 167 -46.77 11.82 -2.77
C ALA A 167 -46.40 10.70 -1.79
N PRO A 168 -47.36 9.87 -1.32
CA PRO A 168 -47.09 8.69 -0.49
C PRO A 168 -46.52 7.57 -1.33
N THR A 169 -45.39 7.81 -1.97
CA THR A 169 -44.73 6.85 -2.89
C THR A 169 -43.75 6.02 -2.09
N ARG A 170 -43.81 4.71 -2.18
CA ARG A 170 -42.79 3.82 -1.60
C ARG A 170 -41.59 3.81 -2.54
N LEU A 171 -40.55 4.55 -2.20
CA LEU A 171 -39.26 4.47 -2.83
C LEU A 171 -38.31 3.69 -1.94
N ASP A 172 -37.63 2.72 -2.46
CA ASP A 172 -36.55 2.04 -1.74
C ASP A 172 -35.18 2.66 -2.08
N ALA A 173 -34.13 2.22 -1.36
CA ALA A 173 -32.78 2.73 -1.57
C ALA A 173 -32.25 2.42 -3.00
N ALA A 174 -32.72 1.36 -3.65
CA ALA A 174 -32.30 0.99 -5.00
C ALA A 174 -32.95 1.92 -6.04
N ASP A 175 -34.21 2.29 -5.83
CA ASP A 175 -34.91 3.25 -6.66
C ASP A 175 -34.26 4.62 -6.61
N VAL A 176 -33.96 5.07 -5.39
CA VAL A 176 -33.26 6.35 -5.19
C VAL A 176 -31.85 6.33 -5.78
N ALA A 177 -31.13 5.21 -5.71
CA ALA A 177 -29.82 5.07 -6.34
C ALA A 177 -29.90 5.15 -7.86
N ARG A 178 -30.92 4.55 -8.47
CA ARG A 178 -31.19 4.65 -9.92
C ARG A 178 -31.47 6.10 -10.33
N TRP A 179 -32.32 6.79 -9.58
CA TRP A 179 -32.63 8.20 -9.80
C TRP A 179 -31.37 9.09 -9.67
N ALA A 180 -30.63 8.93 -8.59
CA ALA A 180 -29.42 9.70 -8.36
C ALA A 180 -28.39 9.49 -9.48
N SER A 181 -28.24 8.27 -9.98
CA SER A 181 -27.34 7.95 -11.10
C SER A 181 -27.78 8.65 -12.39
N HIS A 182 -29.09 8.74 -12.63
CA HIS A 182 -29.62 9.42 -13.80
C HIS A 182 -29.32 10.93 -13.78
N PHE A 183 -29.37 11.57 -12.61
CA PHE A 183 -29.12 12.99 -12.44
C PHE A 183 -27.67 13.35 -12.11
N GLU A 184 -26.78 12.38 -11.96
CA GLU A 184 -25.37 12.61 -11.63
C GLU A 184 -24.69 13.54 -12.63
N GLY A 185 -24.93 13.34 -13.91
CA GLY A 185 -24.38 14.19 -14.96
C GLY A 185 -24.78 15.65 -14.83
N LEU A 186 -26.03 15.93 -14.43
CA LEU A 186 -26.56 17.28 -14.27
C LEU A 186 -25.93 18.02 -13.08
N THR A 187 -25.60 17.31 -11.99
CA THR A 187 -25.01 17.88 -10.78
C THR A 187 -23.49 17.98 -10.84
N ARG A 188 -22.86 17.38 -11.87
CA ARG A 188 -21.41 17.40 -12.04
C ARG A 188 -20.87 18.83 -12.10
N GLY A 189 -19.85 19.10 -11.32
CA GLY A 189 -19.24 20.44 -11.21
C GLY A 189 -19.95 21.41 -10.28
N LEU A 190 -21.13 21.10 -9.76
CA LEU A 190 -21.80 21.91 -8.72
C LEU A 190 -21.30 21.62 -7.33
N ALA A 191 -20.62 20.49 -7.15
CA ALA A 191 -20.17 20.07 -5.84
C ALA A 191 -21.31 19.86 -4.84
N VAL A 192 -22.43 19.29 -5.32
CA VAL A 192 -23.52 18.88 -4.46
C VAL A 192 -22.99 17.95 -3.39
N GLN A 193 -23.27 18.26 -2.13
CA GLN A 193 -22.78 17.52 -0.99
C GLN A 193 -23.71 16.35 -0.67
N ASP A 194 -24.98 16.64 -0.48
CA ASP A 194 -26.03 15.67 -0.19
C ASP A 194 -27.18 15.86 -1.18
N LEU A 195 -27.65 14.79 -1.74
CA LEU A 195 -28.92 14.72 -2.41
C LEU A 195 -29.87 13.96 -1.47
N VAL A 196 -30.86 14.66 -0.91
CA VAL A 196 -31.80 14.07 0.03
C VAL A 196 -33.15 13.88 -0.70
N VAL A 197 -33.63 12.67 -0.78
CA VAL A 197 -34.99 12.37 -1.25
C VAL A 197 -35.86 12.13 -0.03
N HIS A 198 -36.75 13.09 0.26
CA HIS A 198 -37.68 12.98 1.35
C HIS A 198 -39.01 12.37 0.84
N VAL A 199 -39.39 11.25 1.37
CA VAL A 199 -40.67 10.59 1.12
C VAL A 199 -41.59 10.90 2.28
N ALA A 200 -42.66 11.64 1.99
CA ALA A 200 -43.66 11.99 3.00
C ALA A 200 -44.43 10.74 3.47
N GLY A 201 -44.65 10.65 4.77
CA GLY A 201 -45.36 9.53 5.38
C GLY A 201 -45.38 9.65 6.89
N THR A 202 -45.98 8.65 7.58
CA THR A 202 -45.99 8.62 9.05
C THR A 202 -45.44 7.27 9.53
N PRO A 203 -44.13 7.16 9.89
CA PRO A 203 -43.13 8.21 9.78
C PRO A 203 -42.66 8.46 8.33
N GLY A 204 -42.19 9.67 8.04
CA GLY A 204 -41.52 9.99 6.78
C GLY A 204 -40.14 9.32 6.70
N VAL A 205 -39.61 9.18 5.49
CA VAL A 205 -38.31 8.55 5.22
C VAL A 205 -37.43 9.49 4.42
N ASP A 206 -36.19 9.68 4.87
CA ASP A 206 -35.14 10.38 4.14
C ASP A 206 -34.15 9.37 3.53
N HIS A 207 -33.95 9.42 2.21
CA HIS A 207 -32.88 8.74 1.53
C HIS A 207 -31.78 9.76 1.22
N VAL A 208 -30.63 9.62 1.87
CA VAL A 208 -29.49 10.53 1.70
C VAL A 208 -28.49 9.88 0.75
N VAL A 209 -28.30 10.49 -0.40
CA VAL A 209 -27.35 10.04 -1.41
C VAL A 209 -26.07 10.84 -1.29
N ARG A 210 -24.98 10.15 -1.05
CA ARG A 210 -23.63 10.73 -0.99
C ARG A 210 -22.74 10.10 -2.01
N ARG A 211 -21.80 10.88 -2.53
CA ARG A 211 -20.79 10.39 -3.44
C ARG A 211 -19.56 9.96 -2.66
N ARG A 212 -19.17 8.66 -2.77
CA ARG A 212 -17.87 8.16 -2.30
C ARG A 212 -16.90 8.03 -3.47
N GLY A 213 -15.90 8.90 -3.52
CA GLY A 213 -14.90 8.92 -4.58
C GLY A 213 -15.47 9.27 -5.96
N ARG A 214 -14.86 8.74 -7.03
CA ARG A 214 -15.23 9.12 -8.41
C ARG A 214 -16.40 8.34 -9.02
N ALA A 215 -16.77 7.18 -8.49
CA ALA A 215 -17.67 6.26 -9.20
C ALA A 215 -18.77 5.60 -8.36
N ARG A 216 -18.85 5.83 -7.06
CA ARG A 216 -19.84 5.14 -6.20
C ARG A 216 -20.77 6.15 -5.54
N LEU A 217 -22.08 5.95 -5.75
CA LEU A 217 -23.13 6.59 -4.97
C LEU A 217 -23.49 5.65 -3.81
N ASP A 218 -23.60 6.21 -2.63
CA ASP A 218 -23.98 5.54 -1.40
C ASP A 218 -25.33 6.10 -0.97
N VAL A 219 -26.31 5.24 -0.70
CA VAL A 219 -27.66 5.66 -0.28
C VAL A 219 -27.90 5.17 1.14
N GLU A 220 -27.99 6.11 2.04
CA GLU A 220 -28.36 5.89 3.44
C GLU A 220 -29.86 6.17 3.62
N THR A 221 -30.58 5.19 4.12
CA THR A 221 -32.02 5.34 4.40
C THR A 221 -32.24 5.49 5.90
N ARG A 222 -32.96 6.55 6.29
CA ARG A 222 -33.26 6.82 7.70
C ARG A 222 -34.69 7.32 7.87
N VAL A 223 -35.25 7.16 9.06
CA VAL A 223 -36.52 7.83 9.42
C VAL A 223 -36.28 9.34 9.36
N ALA A 224 -37.22 10.03 8.74
CA ALA A 224 -37.15 11.48 8.63
C ALA A 224 -37.19 12.13 10.03
N ASP A 225 -36.14 12.88 10.33
CA ASP A 225 -35.98 13.58 11.58
C ASP A 225 -36.54 15.03 11.47
N ASP A 226 -37.36 15.43 12.39
CA ASP A 226 -37.91 16.77 12.48
C ASP A 226 -37.16 17.70 13.44
N GLU A 227 -36.08 17.22 14.07
CA GLU A 227 -35.28 18.08 14.95
C GLU A 227 -34.63 19.25 14.19
N PRO A 228 -34.45 20.39 14.86
CA PRO A 228 -33.73 21.52 14.29
C PRO A 228 -32.31 21.19 13.92
N LEU A 229 -31.90 21.56 12.70
CA LEU A 229 -30.52 21.37 12.22
C LEU A 229 -29.57 22.29 12.99
N ARG A 230 -28.47 21.72 13.42
CA ARG A 230 -27.40 22.47 14.10
C ARG A 230 -26.42 23.06 13.08
N PRO A 231 -25.87 24.25 13.36
CA PRO A 231 -24.72 24.74 12.60
C PRO A 231 -23.57 23.74 12.60
N ARG A 232 -22.84 23.67 11.49
CA ARG A 232 -21.68 22.80 11.37
C ARG A 232 -20.49 23.39 12.10
N THR A 233 -19.84 22.58 12.90
CA THR A 233 -18.54 22.95 13.48
C THR A 233 -17.47 23.04 12.36
N GLU A 234 -16.34 23.69 12.65
CA GLU A 234 -15.19 23.70 11.73
C GLU A 234 -14.77 22.26 11.39
N ARG A 235 -14.83 21.36 12.35
CA ARG A 235 -14.52 19.94 12.16
C ARG A 235 -15.46 19.28 11.15
N ASP A 236 -16.76 19.54 11.22
CA ASP A 236 -17.73 19.00 10.26
C ASP A 236 -17.50 19.54 8.86
N ARG A 237 -17.23 20.84 8.73
CA ARG A 237 -16.92 21.49 7.45
C ARG A 237 -15.69 20.87 6.81
N ARG A 238 -14.63 20.64 7.60
CA ARG A 238 -13.40 20.02 7.13
C ARG A 238 -13.63 18.58 6.67
N ARG A 239 -14.35 17.76 7.43
CA ARG A 239 -14.72 16.40 7.03
C ARG A 239 -15.39 16.35 5.66
N LEU A 240 -16.37 17.24 5.47
CA LEU A 240 -17.09 17.32 4.20
C LEU A 240 -16.18 17.73 3.05
N LEU A 241 -15.26 18.67 3.30
CA LEU A 241 -14.27 19.09 2.31
C LEU A 241 -13.29 17.97 1.98
N ALA A 242 -12.78 17.26 2.98
CA ALA A 242 -11.88 16.13 2.80
C ALA A 242 -12.54 15.01 1.98
N ALA A 243 -13.76 14.63 2.34
CA ALA A 243 -14.52 13.61 1.62
C ALA A 243 -14.76 14.01 0.15
N ARG A 244 -15.10 15.26 -0.12
CA ARG A 244 -15.29 15.80 -1.46
C ARG A 244 -14.01 15.78 -2.30
N LEU A 245 -12.89 16.17 -1.72
CA LEU A 245 -11.59 16.19 -2.38
C LEU A 245 -10.94 14.80 -2.43
N SER A 246 -11.54 13.82 -1.76
CA SER A 246 -10.98 12.47 -1.59
C SER A 246 -9.57 12.51 -0.99
N VAL A 247 -9.39 13.33 0.05
CA VAL A 247 -8.16 13.48 0.82
C VAL A 247 -8.39 13.14 2.29
N THR A 248 -7.31 12.88 3.01
CA THR A 248 -7.33 12.59 4.45
C THR A 248 -7.19 13.89 5.24
N ASP A 249 -8.13 14.21 6.12
CA ASP A 249 -7.99 15.28 7.10
C ASP A 249 -7.11 14.78 8.26
N PRO A 250 -6.09 15.53 8.73
CA PRO A 250 -5.24 15.11 9.85
C PRO A 250 -6.03 14.80 11.13
N TRP A 251 -7.20 15.42 11.35
CA TRP A 251 -8.04 15.12 12.50
C TRP A 251 -8.82 13.80 12.35
N ASP A 252 -9.05 13.29 11.14
CA ASP A 252 -9.55 11.92 10.94
C ASP A 252 -8.48 10.90 11.35
N VAL A 253 -7.20 11.22 11.15
CA VAL A 253 -6.08 10.42 11.64
C VAL A 253 -6.08 10.41 13.16
N VAL A 254 -6.16 11.59 13.81
CA VAL A 254 -6.20 11.70 15.27
C VAL A 254 -7.38 10.91 15.85
N GLU A 255 -8.57 11.04 15.29
CA GLU A 255 -9.75 10.29 15.74
C GLU A 255 -9.59 8.77 15.55
N LEU A 256 -8.98 8.34 14.45
CA LEU A 256 -8.71 6.92 14.21
C LEU A 256 -7.81 6.33 15.30
N VAL A 257 -6.71 7.03 15.64
CA VAL A 257 -5.76 6.53 16.64
C VAL A 257 -6.28 6.64 18.07
N THR A 258 -7.06 7.70 18.38
CA THR A 258 -7.65 7.90 19.70
C THR A 258 -8.97 7.16 19.92
N GLY A 259 -9.59 6.62 18.87
CA GLY A 259 -10.78 5.78 18.97
C GLY A 259 -10.57 4.48 19.76
N ARG A 260 -9.32 4.14 20.06
CA ARG A 260 -8.94 3.02 20.92
C ARG A 260 -8.96 3.39 22.39
N SER A 261 -9.56 2.52 23.20
CA SER A 261 -9.61 2.74 24.65
C SER A 261 -8.22 2.93 25.26
N GLY A 262 -8.04 3.97 26.05
CA GLY A 262 -6.79 4.29 26.71
C GLY A 262 -5.75 4.99 25.85
N THR A 263 -6.05 5.35 24.62
CA THR A 263 -5.15 6.13 23.76
C THR A 263 -5.48 7.62 23.86
N THR A 264 -4.48 8.44 24.03
CA THR A 264 -4.57 9.92 24.12
C THR A 264 -3.78 10.56 22.99
N PHE A 265 -4.20 11.75 22.61
CA PHE A 265 -3.44 12.64 21.71
C PHE A 265 -3.30 14.01 22.36
N THR A 266 -2.07 14.53 22.39
CA THR A 266 -1.76 15.90 22.82
C THR A 266 -1.15 16.65 21.66
N GLU A 267 -1.85 17.66 21.15
CA GLU A 267 -1.34 18.51 20.07
C GLU A 267 -0.15 19.33 20.54
N HIS A 268 0.84 19.50 19.66
CA HIS A 268 2.01 20.35 19.87
C HIS A 268 2.13 21.36 18.75
N ASP A 269 2.55 22.59 19.09
CA ASP A 269 2.80 23.64 18.12
C ASP A 269 4.08 24.41 18.48
N LEU A 270 4.58 25.22 17.55
CA LEU A 270 5.78 26.04 17.80
C LEU A 270 5.57 26.95 19.02
N ASP A 271 6.51 26.92 19.92
CA ASP A 271 6.58 27.88 21.00
C ASP A 271 6.73 29.30 20.44
N PRO A 272 5.88 30.25 20.85
CA PRO A 272 6.03 31.65 20.47
C PRO A 272 7.43 32.24 20.81
N ASP A 273 8.07 31.74 21.88
CA ASP A 273 9.39 32.15 22.34
C ASP A 273 10.54 31.40 21.64
N GLY A 274 10.24 30.51 20.71
CA GLY A 274 11.20 29.85 19.81
C GLY A 274 11.89 28.59 20.36
N ALA A 275 11.47 28.05 21.51
CA ALA A 275 12.10 26.91 22.18
C ALA A 275 11.70 25.52 21.62
N GLY A 276 11.18 25.45 20.38
CA GLY A 276 10.77 24.18 19.76
C GLY A 276 9.26 23.96 19.79
N LEU A 277 8.82 22.70 19.94
CA LEU A 277 7.39 22.37 20.07
C LEU A 277 6.99 22.26 21.54
N VAL A 278 5.84 22.86 21.85
CA VAL A 278 5.18 22.80 23.18
C VAL A 278 3.75 22.27 23.02
N ALA A 279 3.22 21.63 24.06
CA ALA A 279 1.85 21.18 24.11
C ALA A 279 0.90 22.38 24.06
N VAL A 280 -0.16 22.29 23.26
CA VAL A 280 -1.17 23.32 23.14
C VAL A 280 -2.57 22.75 23.45
N ASP A 281 -3.39 23.56 24.13
CA ASP A 281 -4.78 23.24 24.41
C ASP A 281 -5.65 24.13 23.53
N ARG A 282 -6.14 23.59 22.41
CA ARG A 282 -7.07 24.25 21.50
C ARG A 282 -8.08 23.26 20.93
N PRO A 283 -9.28 23.72 20.56
CA PRO A 283 -10.26 22.86 19.91
C PRO A 283 -9.70 22.23 18.64
N ALA A 284 -10.11 20.99 18.36
CA ALA A 284 -9.73 20.25 17.16
C ALA A 284 -9.99 21.06 15.88
N ALA A 285 -9.10 20.95 14.90
CA ALA A 285 -9.17 21.64 13.62
C ALA A 285 -8.88 23.16 13.61
N GLN A 286 -8.53 23.74 14.74
CA GLN A 286 -8.14 25.17 14.83
C GLN A 286 -6.64 25.43 14.59
N HIS A 287 -5.88 24.42 14.19
CA HIS A 287 -4.50 24.60 13.78
C HIS A 287 -4.37 25.54 12.56
N ARG A 288 -3.27 26.30 12.49
CA ARG A 288 -3.08 27.35 11.46
C ARG A 288 -2.06 26.99 10.38
N CYS A 289 -1.41 25.86 10.49
CA CYS A 289 -0.35 25.38 9.61
C CYS A 289 -0.82 24.18 8.77
N GLY A 290 -0.15 23.91 7.65
CA GLY A 290 -0.38 22.73 6.79
C GLY A 290 0.11 21.40 7.37
N VAL A 291 0.49 21.35 8.65
CA VAL A 291 0.95 20.16 9.37
C VAL A 291 0.40 20.18 10.79
N VAL A 292 -0.18 19.07 11.24
CA VAL A 292 -0.54 18.81 12.65
C VAL A 292 0.52 17.91 13.26
N VAL A 293 1.01 18.28 14.44
CA VAL A 293 1.98 17.50 15.21
C VAL A 293 1.42 17.25 16.60
N GLY A 294 1.67 16.07 17.14
CA GLY A 294 1.33 15.77 18.53
C GLY A 294 1.89 14.46 19.02
N VAL A 295 1.71 14.23 20.31
CA VAL A 295 2.10 13.00 21.00
C VAL A 295 0.89 12.10 21.14
N VAL A 296 1.00 10.87 20.64
CA VAL A 296 0.04 9.79 20.83
C VAL A 296 0.60 8.84 21.87
N ALA A 297 -0.14 8.56 22.94
CA ALA A 297 0.26 7.60 23.96
C ALA A 297 -0.89 6.65 24.26
N GLY A 298 -0.60 5.34 24.30
CA GLY A 298 -1.61 4.35 24.60
C GLY A 298 -1.19 2.92 24.30
N PRO A 299 -2.07 1.96 24.63
CA PRO A 299 -1.82 0.54 24.41
C PRO A 299 -1.83 0.20 22.92
N LEU A 300 -1.01 -0.79 22.54
CA LEU A 300 -1.03 -1.40 21.20
C LEU A 300 -1.41 -2.88 21.29
N PRO A 301 -2.27 -3.38 20.38
CA PRO A 301 -2.57 -4.80 20.31
C PRO A 301 -1.28 -5.63 20.13
N GLY A 302 -1.15 -6.71 20.90
CA GLY A 302 0.03 -7.58 20.82
C GLY A 302 1.30 -7.03 21.47
N ARG A 303 1.20 -5.96 22.28
CA ARG A 303 2.30 -5.40 23.06
C ARG A 303 1.90 -5.29 24.53
N PRO A 304 2.75 -5.71 25.50
CA PRO A 304 2.43 -5.64 26.92
C PRO A 304 2.44 -4.20 27.45
N ASP A 305 3.34 -3.36 26.95
CA ASP A 305 3.53 -1.98 27.42
C ASP A 305 2.90 -0.97 26.47
N PRO A 306 2.34 0.14 27.00
CA PRO A 306 1.89 1.25 26.17
C PRO A 306 3.06 1.85 25.40
N LEU A 307 2.77 2.38 24.20
CA LEU A 307 3.76 3.04 23.35
C LEU A 307 3.46 4.53 23.23
N THR A 308 4.49 5.35 23.46
CA THR A 308 4.47 6.79 23.11
C THR A 308 5.04 6.97 21.71
N ARG A 309 4.37 7.78 20.88
CA ARG A 309 4.71 8.02 19.48
C ARG A 309 4.53 9.50 19.15
N VAL A 310 5.32 10.03 18.24
CA VAL A 310 5.11 11.39 17.72
C VAL A 310 4.40 11.28 16.37
N LEU A 311 3.18 11.82 16.30
CA LEU A 311 2.38 11.89 15.08
C LEU A 311 2.70 13.17 14.31
N VAL A 312 2.97 13.04 13.02
CA VAL A 312 3.03 14.13 12.04
C VAL A 312 1.98 13.84 10.97
N ALA A 313 1.03 14.72 10.78
CA ALA A 313 -0.03 14.57 9.77
C ALA A 313 -0.13 15.83 8.91
N ASN A 314 0.13 15.69 7.63
CA ASN A 314 0.02 16.80 6.67
C ASN A 314 -1.45 17.12 6.39
N ASP A 315 -1.74 18.41 6.21
CA ASP A 315 -3.10 18.90 5.96
C ASP A 315 -3.31 19.32 4.50
N PRO A 316 -3.87 18.46 3.65
CA PRO A 316 -4.12 18.79 2.24
C PRO A 316 -5.23 19.81 2.04
N LEU A 317 -6.05 20.09 3.06
CA LEU A 317 -7.07 21.13 3.01
C LEU A 317 -6.46 22.54 3.12
N ARG A 318 -5.19 22.64 3.55
CA ARG A 318 -4.45 23.89 3.61
C ARG A 318 -3.40 23.93 2.50
N SER A 319 -3.68 24.70 1.44
CA SER A 319 -2.75 24.88 0.30
C SER A 319 -2.22 23.56 -0.28
N LEU A 320 -3.03 22.50 -0.29
CA LEU A 320 -2.64 21.15 -0.73
C LEU A 320 -1.40 20.61 0.02
N ALA A 321 -1.28 20.93 1.30
CA ALA A 321 -0.11 20.61 2.13
C ALA A 321 1.22 21.06 1.49
N SER A 322 1.27 22.24 0.88
CA SER A 322 2.51 22.82 0.37
C SER A 322 3.47 23.15 1.50
N LEU A 323 4.78 22.97 1.24
CA LEU A 323 5.83 23.04 2.23
C LEU A 323 6.52 24.41 2.19
N GLY A 324 6.41 25.15 3.26
CA GLY A 324 7.14 26.39 3.50
C GLY A 324 7.79 26.36 4.89
N GLU A 325 8.32 27.50 5.34
CA GLU A 325 8.99 27.62 6.65
C GLU A 325 8.13 27.08 7.79
N ALA A 326 6.86 27.48 7.83
CA ALA A 326 5.96 27.15 8.94
C ALA A 326 5.75 25.63 9.10
N GLU A 327 5.60 24.91 7.99
CA GLU A 327 5.48 23.45 7.95
C GLU A 327 6.80 22.79 8.31
N CYS A 328 7.90 23.23 7.68
CA CYS A 328 9.23 22.65 7.87
C CYS A 328 9.72 22.79 9.33
N ARG A 329 9.52 23.93 9.97
CA ARG A 329 9.89 24.14 11.40
C ARG A 329 9.13 23.16 12.32
N ARG A 330 7.87 22.88 12.04
CA ARG A 330 7.08 21.92 12.83
C ARG A 330 7.54 20.48 12.64
N ILE A 331 7.91 20.12 11.42
CA ILE A 331 8.43 18.78 11.11
C ILE A 331 9.80 18.58 11.79
N ILE A 332 10.69 19.56 11.73
CA ILE A 332 11.96 19.53 12.47
C ILE A 332 11.70 19.41 13.97
N GLY A 333 10.80 20.24 14.51
CA GLY A 333 10.43 20.19 15.91
C GLY A 333 9.79 18.86 16.34
N ALA A 334 9.08 18.16 15.42
CA ALA A 334 8.53 16.84 15.68
C ALA A 334 9.63 15.77 15.80
N LEU A 335 10.65 15.84 14.96
CA LEU A 335 11.84 14.97 15.08
C LEU A 335 12.63 15.24 16.35
N ASP A 336 12.77 16.53 16.76
CA ASP A 336 13.39 16.90 18.02
C ASP A 336 12.56 16.44 19.23
N LEU A 337 11.23 16.51 19.13
CA LEU A 337 10.31 15.99 20.16
C LEU A 337 10.43 14.47 20.29
N ALA A 338 10.53 13.77 19.17
CA ALA A 338 10.71 12.32 19.14
C ALA A 338 12.05 11.90 19.81
N ASP A 339 13.12 12.68 19.60
CA ASP A 339 14.40 12.43 20.27
C ASP A 339 14.30 12.66 21.79
N ARG A 340 13.66 13.75 22.22
CA ARG A 340 13.45 14.02 23.66
C ARG A 340 12.62 12.96 24.38
N LEU A 341 11.64 12.37 23.66
CA LEU A 341 10.75 11.35 24.22
C LEU A 341 11.25 9.92 23.99
N ASP A 342 12.35 9.75 23.28
CA ASP A 342 12.83 8.45 22.78
C ASP A 342 11.73 7.65 22.08
N ALA A 343 10.94 8.32 21.24
CA ALA A 343 9.73 7.79 20.64
C ALA A 343 9.88 7.65 19.11
N PRO A 344 9.23 6.66 18.46
CA PRO A 344 9.14 6.60 17.01
C PRO A 344 8.25 7.73 16.48
N VAL A 345 8.50 8.11 15.22
CA VAL A 345 7.66 9.04 14.48
C VAL A 345 6.71 8.28 13.55
N GLU A 346 5.45 8.67 13.55
CA GLU A 346 4.41 8.24 12.61
C GLU A 346 4.05 9.41 11.72
N TRP A 347 4.36 9.31 10.44
CA TRP A 347 4.12 10.39 9.50
C TRP A 347 3.06 10.00 8.48
N VAL A 348 1.88 10.63 8.56
CA VAL A 348 0.85 10.52 7.52
C VAL A 348 1.12 11.60 6.48
N SER A 349 1.72 11.19 5.37
CA SER A 349 2.28 12.09 4.37
C SER A 349 1.33 12.31 3.19
N VAL A 350 1.20 13.57 2.81
CA VAL A 350 0.59 14.07 1.56
C VAL A 350 1.12 15.48 1.31
N SER A 351 1.54 15.82 0.10
CA SER A 351 2.07 17.16 -0.16
C SER A 351 2.14 17.47 -1.65
N SER A 352 1.83 18.71 -2.00
CA SER A 352 2.08 19.26 -3.34
C SER A 352 3.54 19.69 -3.57
N GLY A 353 4.44 19.48 -2.61
CA GLY A 353 5.84 19.85 -2.67
C GLY A 353 6.13 21.22 -2.05
N ALA A 354 7.33 21.76 -2.31
CA ALA A 354 7.72 23.09 -1.86
C ALA A 354 6.73 24.16 -2.34
N ARG A 355 6.44 25.13 -1.47
CA ARG A 355 5.49 26.21 -1.79
C ARG A 355 5.96 27.00 -2.99
N ILE A 356 5.06 27.18 -3.96
CA ILE A 356 5.27 28.03 -5.13
C ILE A 356 4.40 29.27 -4.98
N ALA A 357 5.01 30.45 -4.85
CA ALA A 357 4.32 31.71 -4.69
C ALA A 357 5.06 32.84 -5.43
N PHE A 358 4.43 33.99 -5.62
CA PHE A 358 5.06 35.15 -6.26
C PHE A 358 6.04 35.87 -5.32
N ASP A 359 5.85 35.71 -4.01
CA ASP A 359 6.57 36.44 -2.95
C ASP A 359 7.56 35.56 -2.19
N SER A 360 7.71 34.28 -2.57
CA SER A 360 8.66 33.35 -1.99
C SER A 360 9.18 32.34 -3.00
N GLY A 361 10.43 31.91 -2.84
CA GLY A 361 11.14 31.09 -3.82
C GLY A 361 12.14 30.10 -3.20
N THR A 362 13.44 30.35 -3.36
CA THR A 362 14.52 29.44 -2.95
C THR A 362 14.56 29.17 -1.45
N GLU A 363 14.10 30.13 -0.61
CA GLU A 363 13.99 29.94 0.84
C GLU A 363 13.09 28.76 1.23
N ASN A 364 12.05 28.46 0.44
CA ASN A 364 11.22 27.26 0.67
C ASN A 364 11.99 25.97 0.39
N LEU A 365 12.93 25.99 -0.58
CA LEU A 365 13.82 24.84 -0.86
C LEU A 365 14.87 24.68 0.23
N ASP A 366 15.41 25.78 0.77
CA ASP A 366 16.34 25.73 1.90
C ASP A 366 15.68 25.14 3.15
N TRP A 367 14.45 25.52 3.44
CA TRP A 367 13.67 24.89 4.51
C TRP A 367 13.41 23.39 4.25
N CYS A 368 13.10 23.02 3.01
CA CYS A 368 12.97 21.61 2.66
C CYS A 368 14.29 20.84 2.85
N ALA A 369 15.41 21.45 2.53
CA ALA A 369 16.74 20.88 2.76
C ALA A 369 17.06 20.74 4.26
N ALA A 370 16.64 21.69 5.09
CA ALA A 370 16.81 21.63 6.54
C ALA A 370 16.02 20.44 7.15
N VAL A 371 14.81 20.17 6.68
CA VAL A 371 14.04 18.98 7.07
C VAL A 371 14.76 17.71 6.63
N LEU A 372 15.21 17.64 5.37
CA LEU A 372 15.95 16.48 4.87
C LEU A 372 17.17 16.19 5.73
N ARG A 373 17.99 17.22 6.04
CA ARG A 373 19.13 17.11 6.94
C ARG A 373 18.71 16.50 8.29
N ARG A 374 17.63 17.00 8.88
CA ARG A 374 17.18 16.51 10.19
C ARG A 374 16.68 15.07 10.17
N ILE A 375 16.07 14.63 9.04
CA ILE A 375 15.69 13.23 8.85
C ILE A 375 16.94 12.34 8.77
N VAL A 376 17.96 12.76 8.01
CA VAL A 376 19.25 12.04 7.93
C VAL A 376 19.84 11.88 9.32
N GLU A 377 19.98 12.97 10.07
CA GLU A 377 20.54 12.95 11.43
C GLU A 377 19.74 12.01 12.36
N ALA A 378 18.42 12.02 12.27
CA ALA A 378 17.54 11.15 13.06
C ALA A 378 17.69 9.68 12.69
N THR A 379 17.66 9.36 11.41
CA THR A 379 17.71 7.96 10.94
C THR A 379 19.09 7.34 11.14
N GLU A 380 20.16 8.09 10.97
CA GLU A 380 21.54 7.65 11.29
C GLU A 380 21.76 7.44 12.81
N ALA A 381 21.12 8.25 13.65
CA ALA A 381 21.08 8.02 15.09
C ALA A 381 20.21 6.82 15.49
N GLY A 382 19.58 6.14 14.53
CA GLY A 382 18.74 4.96 14.76
C GLY A 382 17.28 5.26 15.09
N ARG A 383 16.83 6.53 15.00
CA ARG A 383 15.43 6.91 15.20
C ARG A 383 14.55 6.25 14.11
N THR A 384 13.47 5.64 14.53
CA THR A 384 12.49 5.03 13.62
C THR A 384 11.47 6.06 13.17
N VAL A 385 11.39 6.30 11.86
CA VAL A 385 10.38 7.14 11.23
C VAL A 385 9.55 6.27 10.28
N HIS A 386 8.29 6.05 10.62
CA HIS A 386 7.33 5.34 9.79
C HIS A 386 6.56 6.32 8.94
N VAL A 387 6.25 5.94 7.72
CA VAL A 387 5.50 6.77 6.78
C VAL A 387 4.26 6.03 6.27
N ILE A 388 3.11 6.68 6.34
CA ILE A 388 1.87 6.27 5.66
C ILE A 388 1.60 7.30 4.57
N THR A 389 1.73 6.92 3.31
CA THR A 389 1.40 7.80 2.19
C THR A 389 -0.10 7.76 1.94
N SER A 390 -0.81 8.84 2.30
CA SER A 390 -2.28 8.91 2.24
C SER A 390 -2.83 9.64 1.00
N GLY A 391 -1.96 10.13 0.12
CA GLY A 391 -2.30 10.85 -1.09
C GLY A 391 -1.11 11.02 -2.02
N VAL A 392 -1.12 12.04 -2.87
CA VAL A 392 -0.01 12.33 -3.78
C VAL A 392 1.07 13.12 -3.04
N ASN A 393 2.28 12.59 -3.00
CA ASN A 393 3.47 13.25 -2.50
C ASN A 393 4.34 13.71 -3.67
N VAL A 394 4.67 15.00 -3.70
CA VAL A 394 5.44 15.60 -4.78
C VAL A 394 6.77 16.16 -4.27
N GLY A 395 7.83 15.94 -5.01
CA GLY A 395 9.13 16.58 -4.82
C GLY A 395 9.75 16.32 -3.45
N ALA A 396 9.92 17.36 -2.61
CA ALA A 396 10.57 17.28 -1.31
C ALA A 396 9.99 16.21 -0.39
N GLN A 397 8.65 16.09 -0.31
CA GLN A 397 8.01 15.08 0.52
C GLN A 397 8.41 13.66 0.09
N SER A 398 8.46 13.38 -1.21
CA SER A 398 8.89 12.06 -1.71
C SER A 398 10.35 11.75 -1.34
N TYR A 399 11.23 12.74 -1.33
CA TYR A 399 12.61 12.57 -0.84
C TYR A 399 12.67 12.32 0.67
N TRP A 400 11.84 13.01 1.46
CA TRP A 400 11.77 12.80 2.90
C TRP A 400 11.25 11.41 3.26
N ASP A 401 10.19 10.97 2.56
CA ASP A 401 9.64 9.62 2.74
C ASP A 401 10.68 8.55 2.37
N ALA A 402 11.48 8.80 1.32
CA ALA A 402 12.55 7.91 0.90
C ALA A 402 13.70 7.86 1.91
N GLU A 403 14.16 9.02 2.40
CA GLU A 403 15.22 9.12 3.41
C GLU A 403 14.80 8.44 4.72
N ALA A 404 13.54 8.57 5.10
CA ALA A 404 13.01 7.97 6.32
C ALA A 404 12.87 6.44 6.24
N THR A 405 12.63 5.86 5.03
CA THR A 405 12.13 4.46 4.94
C THR A 405 12.78 3.59 3.88
N MET A 406 13.51 4.13 2.91
CA MET A 406 13.96 3.36 1.73
C MET A 406 15.44 3.01 1.72
N LEU A 407 16.27 3.73 2.49
CA LEU A 407 17.71 3.51 2.49
C LEU A 407 18.09 2.25 3.28
N MET A 408 19.31 1.77 3.08
CA MET A 408 19.76 0.50 3.63
C MET A 408 19.79 0.49 5.17
N HIS A 409 20.05 1.62 5.82
CA HIS A 409 20.16 1.75 7.27
C HIS A 409 18.83 2.04 7.97
N THR A 410 17.78 2.43 7.25
CA THR A 410 16.52 2.87 7.84
C THR A 410 15.73 1.74 8.48
N ARG A 411 15.13 2.00 9.65
CA ARG A 411 14.31 1.06 10.41
C ARG A 411 12.82 1.23 10.16
N GLY A 412 12.39 2.41 9.70
CA GLY A 412 11.01 2.73 9.40
C GLY A 412 10.42 1.92 8.25
N ILE A 413 9.09 1.85 8.22
CA ILE A 413 8.34 1.25 7.11
C ILE A 413 7.59 2.31 6.33
N LEU A 414 7.40 2.03 5.05
CA LEU A 414 6.52 2.79 4.16
C LEU A 414 5.28 1.96 3.85
N VAL A 415 4.12 2.46 4.25
CA VAL A 415 2.80 1.92 3.88
C VAL A 415 2.14 2.87 2.90
N MET A 416 1.76 2.39 1.74
CA MET A 416 1.05 3.19 0.74
C MET A 416 -0.43 2.84 0.72
N VAL A 417 -1.27 3.82 0.99
CA VAL A 417 -2.73 3.70 0.84
C VAL A 417 -3.09 3.69 -0.63
N ASP A 418 -4.12 2.97 -1.01
CA ASP A 418 -4.60 2.91 -2.39
C ASP A 418 -4.77 4.30 -3.00
N ARG A 419 -4.37 4.44 -4.25
CA ARG A 419 -4.35 5.69 -5.01
C ARG A 419 -3.38 6.77 -4.50
N SER A 420 -2.57 6.48 -3.48
CA SER A 420 -1.44 7.33 -3.14
C SER A 420 -0.29 7.16 -4.14
N SER A 421 0.58 8.13 -4.20
CA SER A 421 1.76 8.09 -5.07
C SER A 421 2.89 8.96 -4.54
N MET A 422 4.11 8.62 -4.92
CA MET A 422 5.31 9.38 -4.62
C MET A 422 5.97 9.76 -5.95
N VAL A 423 6.03 11.03 -6.25
CA VAL A 423 6.53 11.54 -7.52
C VAL A 423 7.53 12.68 -7.32
N LEU A 424 8.52 12.78 -8.19
CA LEU A 424 9.47 13.92 -8.17
C LEU A 424 8.83 15.16 -8.73
N THR A 425 7.93 15.01 -9.69
CA THR A 425 7.16 16.08 -10.30
C THR A 425 5.79 15.56 -10.70
N GLY A 426 4.77 16.41 -10.64
CA GLY A 426 3.41 16.05 -11.04
C GLY A 426 3.30 15.80 -12.54
N ARG A 427 2.27 15.06 -12.95
CA ARG A 427 2.00 14.66 -14.33
C ARG A 427 2.09 15.82 -15.34
N THR A 428 1.51 16.95 -15.01
CA THR A 428 1.50 18.12 -15.91
C THR A 428 2.90 18.66 -16.15
N ALA A 429 3.71 18.80 -15.09
CA ALA A 429 5.08 19.27 -15.20
C ALA A 429 5.96 18.24 -15.94
N LEU A 430 5.75 16.93 -15.71
CA LEU A 430 6.43 15.87 -16.45
C LEU A 430 6.15 15.95 -17.94
N ALA A 431 4.91 16.15 -18.34
CA ALA A 431 4.53 16.31 -19.75
C ALA A 431 5.20 17.54 -20.41
N TYR A 432 5.38 18.62 -19.63
CA TYR A 432 6.08 19.83 -20.14
C TYR A 432 7.57 19.61 -20.32
N SER A 433 8.23 18.96 -19.36
CA SER A 433 9.70 18.91 -19.30
C SER A 433 10.32 17.70 -19.98
N GLY A 434 9.66 16.55 -19.98
CA GLY A 434 10.26 15.28 -20.34
C GLY A 434 9.80 14.65 -21.64
N GLY A 435 8.77 15.19 -22.30
CA GLY A 435 8.15 14.54 -23.46
C GLY A 435 7.52 13.17 -23.16
N VAL A 436 7.40 12.82 -21.88
CA VAL A 436 6.78 11.57 -21.41
C VAL A 436 5.45 11.90 -20.77
N VAL A 437 4.42 11.13 -21.07
CA VAL A 437 3.07 11.33 -20.57
C VAL A 437 2.66 10.11 -19.74
N ALA A 438 2.13 10.37 -18.56
CA ALA A 438 1.46 9.38 -17.73
C ALA A 438 -0.05 9.69 -17.62
N GLU A 439 -0.86 8.68 -17.37
CA GLU A 439 -2.32 8.83 -17.23
C GLU A 439 -2.67 9.68 -16.00
N ASP A 440 -2.00 9.41 -14.89
CA ASP A 440 -2.12 10.12 -13.62
C ASP A 440 -0.85 9.97 -12.77
N GLU A 441 -0.83 10.53 -11.59
CA GLU A 441 0.28 10.43 -10.63
C GLU A 441 0.50 9.00 -10.13
N VAL A 442 -0.55 8.17 -10.04
CA VAL A 442 -0.46 6.75 -9.65
C VAL A 442 0.30 5.95 -10.69
N GLY A 443 0.17 6.30 -11.98
CA GLY A 443 0.95 5.72 -13.07
C GLY A 443 2.43 6.04 -13.00
N ILE A 444 2.83 7.14 -12.32
CA ILE A 444 4.23 7.57 -12.15
C ILE A 444 4.86 6.96 -10.90
N GLY A 445 4.15 6.96 -9.77
CA GLY A 445 4.72 6.61 -8.47
C GLY A 445 3.77 5.88 -7.52
N GLY A 446 2.74 5.21 -8.04
CA GLY A 446 1.81 4.39 -7.24
C GLY A 446 2.40 3.04 -6.85
N PHE A 447 1.78 2.39 -5.86
CA PHE A 447 2.27 1.13 -5.30
C PHE A 447 2.32 0.00 -6.32
N GLU A 448 1.20 -0.32 -6.99
CA GLU A 448 1.04 -1.54 -7.80
C GLU A 448 2.04 -1.64 -8.96
N ARG A 449 2.29 -0.52 -9.63
CA ARG A 449 3.12 -0.48 -10.84
C ARG A 449 4.57 -0.14 -10.56
N ILE A 450 4.85 0.62 -9.52
CA ILE A 450 6.16 1.24 -9.29
C ILE A 450 6.74 0.89 -7.90
N MET A 451 6.15 1.40 -6.82
CA MET A 451 6.80 1.40 -5.50
C MET A 451 6.83 0.02 -4.82
N GLY A 452 5.85 -0.82 -5.08
CA GLY A 452 5.85 -2.21 -4.65
C GLY A 452 6.88 -3.04 -5.45
N PRO A 453 6.77 -3.12 -6.81
CA PRO A 453 7.67 -3.88 -7.65
C PRO A 453 9.16 -3.47 -7.54
N ASN A 454 9.48 -2.19 -7.35
CA ASN A 454 10.87 -1.74 -7.19
C ASN A 454 11.42 -1.92 -5.76
N GLY A 455 10.57 -2.41 -4.82
CA GLY A 455 10.95 -2.67 -3.44
C GLY A 455 11.18 -1.40 -2.61
N GLN A 456 10.59 -0.29 -2.96
CA GLN A 456 10.66 0.93 -2.17
C GLN A 456 9.61 0.93 -1.05
N ALA A 457 8.34 0.59 -1.35
CA ALA A 457 7.31 0.45 -0.34
C ALA A 457 7.25 -0.98 0.22
N GLN A 458 7.15 -1.10 1.56
CA GLN A 458 7.04 -2.38 2.24
C GLN A 458 5.64 -2.97 2.16
N TYR A 459 4.61 -2.12 2.31
CA TYR A 459 3.21 -2.56 2.41
C TYR A 459 2.27 -1.67 1.60
N ARG A 460 1.15 -2.29 1.19
CA ARG A 460 -0.01 -1.62 0.63
C ARG A 460 -1.17 -1.72 1.62
N ALA A 461 -2.01 -0.70 1.67
CA ALA A 461 -3.26 -0.70 2.41
C ALA A 461 -4.40 -0.17 1.53
N ALA A 462 -5.60 -0.74 1.66
CA ALA A 462 -6.78 -0.27 0.92
C ALA A 462 -7.22 1.12 1.40
N ASP A 463 -7.06 1.38 2.70
CA ASP A 463 -7.44 2.65 3.33
C ASP A 463 -6.54 2.97 4.53
N LEU A 464 -6.81 4.10 5.17
CA LEU A 464 -6.04 4.56 6.33
C LEU A 464 -6.18 3.63 7.55
N ALA A 465 -7.33 3.00 7.73
CA ALA A 465 -7.56 2.10 8.87
C ALA A 465 -6.71 0.82 8.73
N GLU A 466 -6.64 0.24 7.54
CA GLU A 466 -5.76 -0.88 7.26
C GLU A 466 -4.27 -0.47 7.36
N ALA A 467 -3.92 0.74 6.90
CA ALA A 467 -2.55 1.25 7.01
C ALA A 467 -2.11 1.36 8.47
N TYR A 468 -2.97 1.87 9.35
CA TYR A 468 -2.70 1.91 10.79
C TYR A 468 -2.68 0.53 11.43
N ALA A 469 -3.54 -0.40 11.02
CA ALA A 469 -3.49 -1.78 11.50
C ALA A 469 -2.14 -2.45 11.18
N LEU A 470 -1.62 -2.24 9.96
CA LEU A 470 -0.29 -2.72 9.57
C LEU A 470 0.84 -2.04 10.35
N LEU A 471 0.77 -0.71 10.52
CA LEU A 471 1.78 0.04 11.27
C LEU A 471 1.84 -0.40 12.73
N GLU A 472 0.71 -0.52 13.39
CA GLU A 472 0.62 -0.92 14.79
C GLU A 472 1.05 -2.38 15.01
N ALA A 473 0.65 -3.29 14.12
CA ALA A 473 1.15 -4.66 14.14
C ALA A 473 2.67 -4.71 13.96
N HIS A 474 3.22 -3.86 13.08
CA HIS A 474 4.67 -3.72 12.93
C HIS A 474 5.33 -3.17 14.19
N GLN A 475 4.79 -2.10 14.78
CA GLN A 475 5.31 -1.51 16.02
C GLN A 475 5.25 -2.48 17.21
N ALA A 476 4.20 -3.31 17.29
CA ALA A 476 4.11 -4.35 18.33
C ALA A 476 5.24 -5.39 18.24
N LEU A 477 5.81 -5.57 17.05
CA LEU A 477 6.92 -6.50 16.79
C LEU A 477 8.30 -5.84 16.80
N CYS A 478 8.39 -4.51 16.66
CA CYS A 478 9.65 -3.84 16.37
C CYS A 478 9.97 -2.65 17.26
N ALA A 479 8.98 -2.00 17.88
CA ALA A 479 9.23 -0.83 18.71
C ALA A 479 9.92 -1.24 20.03
N PRO A 480 11.03 -0.57 20.40
CA PRO A 480 11.75 -0.86 21.63
C PRO A 480 10.87 -0.71 22.88
N GLY A 481 11.11 -1.56 23.86
CA GLY A 481 10.64 -1.41 25.25
C GLY A 481 11.68 -0.71 26.13
N PRO A 482 11.47 -0.71 27.44
CA PRO A 482 12.38 -0.07 28.39
C PRO A 482 13.82 -0.60 28.37
N ASP A 483 14.01 -1.83 27.89
CA ASP A 483 15.33 -2.48 27.74
C ASP A 483 15.98 -2.23 26.36
N GLY A 484 15.39 -1.37 25.55
CA GLY A 484 15.86 -1.03 24.19
C GLY A 484 15.50 -2.05 23.12
N ARG A 485 14.84 -3.17 23.47
CA ARG A 485 14.40 -4.21 22.52
C ARG A 485 12.88 -4.34 22.49
N ALA A 486 12.35 -4.87 21.42
CA ALA A 486 10.92 -5.16 21.33
C ALA A 486 10.54 -6.26 22.36
N PRO A 487 9.49 -6.04 23.16
CA PRO A 487 9.18 -6.92 24.27
C PRO A 487 8.66 -8.28 23.81
N ALA A 488 9.07 -9.32 24.52
CA ALA A 488 8.48 -10.64 24.40
C ALA A 488 7.07 -10.65 25.01
N VAL A 489 6.22 -11.54 24.50
CA VAL A 489 4.87 -11.78 25.02
C VAL A 489 4.68 -13.25 25.34
N THR A 490 3.69 -13.57 26.17
CA THR A 490 3.28 -14.96 26.36
C THR A 490 2.61 -15.47 25.09
N THR A 491 3.03 -16.65 24.61
CA THR A 491 2.39 -17.34 23.49
C THR A 491 1.65 -18.58 23.98
N SER A 492 0.53 -18.91 23.36
CA SER A 492 -0.19 -20.16 23.57
C SER A 492 0.44 -21.33 22.80
N ASP A 493 1.36 -21.06 21.89
CA ASP A 493 2.01 -22.07 21.06
C ASP A 493 3.23 -22.69 21.78
N PRO A 494 3.22 -23.99 22.07
CA PRO A 494 4.28 -24.65 22.84
C PRO A 494 5.66 -24.45 22.19
N VAL A 495 6.65 -24.06 22.99
CA VAL A 495 8.05 -23.92 22.54
C VAL A 495 8.57 -25.24 21.96
N GLU A 496 8.22 -26.35 22.59
CA GLU A 496 8.65 -27.71 22.21
C GLU A 496 7.86 -28.32 21.05
N ARG A 497 6.99 -27.56 20.38
CA ARG A 497 6.19 -28.04 19.23
C ARG A 497 7.10 -28.57 18.14
N ASP A 498 6.86 -29.83 17.76
CA ASP A 498 7.56 -30.51 16.68
C ASP A 498 7.11 -29.99 15.32
N VAL A 499 7.98 -29.25 14.64
CA VAL A 499 7.71 -28.67 13.31
C VAL A 499 7.53 -29.72 12.22
N THR A 500 8.05 -30.95 12.41
CA THR A 500 7.98 -32.02 11.41
C THR A 500 6.57 -32.53 11.18
N THR A 501 5.69 -32.35 12.16
CA THR A 501 4.28 -32.74 12.07
C THR A 501 3.41 -31.69 11.41
N SER A 502 3.92 -30.48 11.21
CA SER A 502 3.19 -29.38 10.59
C SER A 502 2.75 -29.71 9.16
N PRO A 503 1.52 -29.37 8.75
CA PRO A 503 1.02 -29.61 7.40
C PRO A 503 1.87 -28.86 6.36
N TYR A 504 2.02 -29.49 5.19
CA TYR A 504 2.63 -28.87 4.03
C TYR A 504 1.60 -28.79 2.89
N PRO A 505 0.93 -27.64 2.72
CA PRO A 505 -0.24 -27.51 1.81
C PRO A 505 0.14 -27.27 0.34
N GLU A 506 1.43 -27.02 0.04
CA GLU A 506 1.87 -26.63 -1.31
C GLU A 506 1.94 -27.80 -2.32
N GLY A 507 1.74 -29.02 -1.88
CA GLY A 507 1.84 -30.21 -2.75
C GLY A 507 3.27 -30.69 -2.90
N GLU A 508 3.86 -30.60 -4.07
CA GLU A 508 5.23 -31.06 -4.42
C GLU A 508 5.59 -32.47 -3.92
N GLY A 509 4.55 -33.27 -3.56
CA GLY A 509 4.70 -34.62 -3.06
C GLY A 509 5.12 -34.72 -1.59
N PHE A 510 4.95 -33.67 -0.79
CA PHE A 510 5.08 -33.67 0.67
C PHE A 510 3.73 -33.45 1.32
N ALA A 511 3.43 -34.18 2.39
CA ALA A 511 2.23 -33.97 3.21
C ALA A 511 2.57 -33.15 4.49
N THR A 512 3.77 -33.27 5.00
CA THR A 512 4.25 -32.54 6.18
C THR A 512 5.61 -31.92 5.96
N VAL A 513 5.97 -30.92 6.78
CA VAL A 513 7.29 -30.28 6.79
C VAL A 513 8.40 -31.31 7.07
N GLY A 514 8.14 -32.31 7.91
CA GLY A 514 9.10 -33.37 8.20
C GLY A 514 9.52 -34.19 6.97
N GLN A 515 8.61 -34.40 6.02
CA GLN A 515 8.91 -35.14 4.80
C GLN A 515 9.92 -34.41 3.89
N ILE A 516 10.08 -33.08 4.02
CA ILE A 516 11.11 -32.32 3.31
C ILE A 516 12.51 -32.76 3.78
N PHE A 517 12.64 -33.08 5.06
CA PHE A 517 13.92 -33.37 5.72
C PHE A 517 14.21 -34.85 5.90
N ASP A 518 13.28 -35.75 5.57
CA ASP A 518 13.44 -37.20 5.61
C ASP A 518 14.03 -37.68 4.29
N ASP A 519 15.18 -38.40 4.34
CA ASP A 519 15.89 -38.90 3.18
C ASP A 519 15.09 -39.94 2.36
N ARG A 520 14.09 -40.61 2.99
CA ARG A 520 13.18 -41.54 2.28
C ARG A 520 12.24 -40.84 1.35
N THR A 521 11.78 -39.63 1.70
CA THR A 521 10.82 -38.85 0.90
C THR A 521 11.50 -37.80 0.07
N ASN A 522 12.69 -37.32 0.48
CA ASN A 522 13.51 -36.33 -0.23
C ASN A 522 15.02 -36.73 -0.20
N PRO A 523 15.41 -37.73 -0.96
CA PRO A 523 16.79 -38.23 -0.96
C PRO A 523 17.83 -37.13 -1.23
N GLY A 524 18.79 -36.98 -0.32
CA GLY A 524 19.82 -35.94 -0.36
C GLY A 524 19.27 -34.55 -0.40
N ARG A 525 17.99 -34.33 -0.04
CA ARG A 525 17.28 -33.04 -0.04
C ARG A 525 17.34 -32.31 -1.38
N LYS A 526 17.22 -33.05 -2.47
CA LYS A 526 17.32 -32.55 -3.84
C LYS A 526 15.98 -32.01 -4.38
N ARG A 527 14.83 -32.46 -3.82
CA ARG A 527 13.53 -32.00 -4.25
C ARG A 527 13.28 -30.59 -3.71
N PRO A 528 12.86 -29.65 -4.57
CA PRO A 528 12.54 -28.29 -4.13
C PRO A 528 11.30 -28.28 -3.23
N PHE A 529 11.21 -27.26 -2.36
CA PHE A 529 10.06 -27.03 -1.47
C PHE A 529 9.81 -25.54 -1.29
N ALA A 530 8.58 -25.17 -0.97
CA ALA A 530 8.22 -23.81 -0.58
C ALA A 530 8.74 -23.49 0.83
N ILE A 531 9.38 -22.34 0.99
CA ILE A 531 9.93 -21.96 2.30
C ILE A 531 8.86 -21.45 3.28
N ARG A 532 7.77 -20.82 2.81
CA ARG A 532 6.73 -20.26 3.68
C ARG A 532 6.07 -21.27 4.62
N PRO A 533 5.71 -22.50 4.23
CA PRO A 533 5.21 -23.50 5.17
C PRO A 533 6.23 -23.86 6.27
N VAL A 534 7.53 -23.90 5.94
CA VAL A 534 8.58 -24.15 6.93
C VAL A 534 8.69 -22.97 7.91
N MET A 535 8.64 -21.74 7.40
CA MET A 535 8.61 -20.54 8.22
C MET A 535 7.38 -20.52 9.15
N ALA A 536 6.21 -20.86 8.63
CA ALA A 536 4.98 -20.95 9.43
C ALA A 536 5.04 -22.03 10.51
N ALA A 537 5.71 -23.16 10.21
CA ALA A 537 5.93 -24.21 11.21
C ALA A 537 6.88 -23.77 12.33
N VAL A 538 7.81 -22.85 12.08
CA VAL A 538 8.74 -22.33 13.10
C VAL A 538 8.15 -21.15 13.87
N ALA A 539 7.39 -20.26 13.21
CA ALA A 539 6.73 -19.11 13.85
C ALA A 539 5.66 -19.53 14.86
N ASP A 540 5.32 -18.63 15.76
CA ASP A 540 4.20 -18.82 16.70
C ASP A 540 2.88 -18.86 15.92
N ALA A 541 2.06 -19.88 16.19
CA ALA A 541 0.78 -20.11 15.49
C ALA A 541 -0.29 -19.04 15.84
N ASP A 542 -0.14 -18.37 16.98
CA ASP A 542 -1.00 -17.29 17.45
C ASP A 542 -0.54 -15.89 16.98
N THR A 543 0.51 -15.81 16.17
CA THR A 543 1.02 -14.55 15.62
C THR A 543 0.86 -14.54 14.10
N THR A 544 0.11 -13.57 13.56
CA THR A 544 0.04 -13.34 12.11
C THR A 544 1.35 -12.68 11.63
N PRO A 545 2.12 -13.32 10.75
CA PRO A 545 3.36 -12.72 10.27
C PRO A 545 3.10 -11.57 9.29
N LEU A 546 3.93 -10.53 9.38
CA LEU A 546 3.95 -9.42 8.43
C LEU A 546 5.04 -9.68 7.37
N GLU A 547 4.66 -9.96 6.13
CA GLU A 547 5.60 -10.18 5.04
C GLU A 547 6.04 -8.86 4.42
N ARG A 548 7.31 -8.48 4.65
CA ARG A 548 7.91 -7.27 4.04
C ARG A 548 8.21 -7.49 2.57
N PHE A 549 7.95 -6.45 1.76
CA PHE A 549 8.31 -6.44 0.33
C PHE A 549 7.76 -7.65 -0.46
N ARG A 550 6.56 -8.08 -0.12
CA ARG A 550 5.95 -9.25 -0.78
C ARG A 550 5.83 -9.08 -2.30
N THR A 551 5.59 -7.86 -2.74
CA THR A 551 5.39 -7.50 -4.16
C THR A 551 6.67 -7.08 -4.88
N MET A 552 7.83 -7.08 -4.19
CA MET A 552 9.11 -6.70 -4.79
C MET A 552 9.45 -7.65 -5.93
N GLY A 553 9.54 -7.11 -7.13
CA GLY A 553 9.84 -7.85 -8.36
C GLY A 553 11.23 -8.48 -8.30
N ASP A 554 11.36 -9.69 -8.83
CA ASP A 554 12.62 -10.44 -8.88
C ASP A 554 13.29 -10.69 -7.51
N ALA A 555 12.52 -10.57 -6.40
CA ALA A 555 12.98 -10.79 -5.03
C ALA A 555 12.27 -11.95 -4.31
N SER A 556 11.50 -12.75 -5.03
CA SER A 556 10.72 -13.87 -4.48
C SER A 556 11.58 -15.03 -3.95
N GLY A 557 12.86 -15.08 -4.35
CA GLY A 557 13.85 -16.01 -3.79
C GLY A 557 14.20 -15.78 -2.32
N ALA A 558 13.82 -14.63 -1.74
CA ALA A 558 13.94 -14.34 -0.32
C ALA A 558 12.61 -13.88 0.26
N VAL A 559 12.13 -14.53 1.32
CA VAL A 559 10.93 -14.20 2.08
C VAL A 559 11.34 -13.56 3.40
N VAL A 560 10.75 -12.43 3.76
CA VAL A 560 11.06 -11.73 5.01
C VAL A 560 9.77 -11.53 5.79
N TRP A 561 9.71 -12.07 7.00
CA TRP A 561 8.61 -11.91 7.94
C TRP A 561 9.04 -11.20 9.22
N ASP A 562 8.26 -10.23 9.66
CA ASP A 562 8.26 -9.83 11.07
C ASP A 562 7.20 -10.69 11.77
N THR A 563 7.60 -11.43 12.81
CA THR A 563 6.75 -12.40 13.51
C THR A 563 7.27 -12.66 14.92
N ARG A 564 6.78 -13.70 15.59
CA ARG A 564 7.30 -14.19 16.87
C ARG A 564 7.68 -15.66 16.80
N ILE A 565 8.66 -16.04 17.63
CA ILE A 565 9.04 -17.42 17.90
C ILE A 565 9.21 -17.58 19.41
N GLY A 566 8.37 -18.43 20.04
CA GLY A 566 8.35 -18.61 21.49
C GLY A 566 8.02 -17.31 22.24
N GLY A 567 7.16 -16.45 21.70
CA GLY A 567 6.80 -15.14 22.21
C GLY A 567 7.79 -14.01 21.89
N HIS A 568 9.00 -14.32 21.42
CA HIS A 568 10.04 -13.33 21.11
C HIS A 568 9.84 -12.74 19.72
N PRO A 569 9.84 -11.41 19.54
CA PRO A 569 9.79 -10.78 18.23
C PRO A 569 11.05 -11.11 17.41
N VAL A 570 10.85 -11.48 16.16
CA VAL A 570 11.93 -11.84 15.24
C VAL A 570 11.72 -11.29 13.84
N CYS A 571 12.82 -10.98 13.16
CA CYS A 571 12.87 -10.86 11.71
C CYS A 571 13.27 -12.21 11.14
N MET A 572 12.32 -12.95 10.58
CA MET A 572 12.55 -14.26 9.99
C MET A 572 12.81 -14.13 8.48
N ILE A 573 13.93 -14.67 8.01
CA ILE A 573 14.33 -14.67 6.59
C ILE A 573 14.35 -16.09 6.09
N GLY A 574 13.52 -16.42 5.11
CA GLY A 574 13.51 -17.73 4.45
C GLY A 574 14.06 -17.63 3.02
N ILE A 575 14.95 -18.54 2.66
CA ILE A 575 15.46 -18.66 1.29
C ILE A 575 14.61 -19.67 0.54
N GLU A 576 13.92 -19.22 -0.52
CA GLU A 576 13.02 -20.05 -1.32
C GLU A 576 13.81 -21.18 -2.02
N SER A 577 13.33 -22.41 -1.86
CA SER A 577 13.96 -23.59 -2.46
C SER A 577 13.40 -23.95 -3.83
N ARG A 578 12.27 -23.35 -4.23
CA ARG A 578 11.68 -23.55 -5.56
C ARG A 578 12.24 -22.55 -6.55
N PRO A 579 12.33 -22.92 -7.84
CA PRO A 579 12.47 -21.93 -8.89
C PRO A 579 11.30 -20.95 -8.87
N THR A 580 11.57 -19.66 -9.11
CA THR A 580 10.55 -18.63 -9.14
C THR A 580 10.53 -17.89 -10.49
N ALA A 581 9.34 -17.48 -10.89
CA ALA A 581 9.19 -16.71 -12.12
C ALA A 581 9.91 -15.37 -12.01
N ARG A 582 10.45 -14.92 -13.12
CA ARG A 582 11.01 -13.57 -13.24
C ARG A 582 10.03 -12.61 -13.88
N GLY A 583 10.17 -11.31 -13.58
CA GLY A 583 9.40 -10.26 -14.22
C GLY A 583 10.07 -9.74 -15.49
N GLY A 584 9.25 -9.25 -16.42
CA GLY A 584 9.72 -8.61 -17.65
C GLY A 584 10.33 -9.55 -18.69
N SER A 585 11.12 -8.99 -19.61
CA SER A 585 11.81 -9.75 -20.67
C SER A 585 13.06 -10.46 -20.14
N VAL A 586 13.32 -11.66 -20.65
CA VAL A 586 14.52 -12.43 -20.32
C VAL A 586 15.67 -11.96 -21.23
N PRO A 587 16.76 -11.38 -20.69
CA PRO A 587 17.94 -11.07 -21.51
C PRO A 587 18.67 -12.35 -21.93
N LEU A 588 19.39 -12.27 -23.05
CA LEU A 588 20.13 -13.43 -23.60
C LEU A 588 21.23 -13.97 -22.67
N ASP A 589 21.75 -13.13 -21.78
CA ASP A 589 22.83 -13.43 -20.84
C ASP A 589 22.36 -13.53 -19.38
N GLY A 590 21.05 -13.71 -19.17
CA GLY A 590 20.42 -13.93 -17.89
C GLY A 590 19.66 -15.26 -17.83
N PRO A 591 19.34 -15.76 -16.62
CA PRO A 591 18.57 -16.98 -16.46
C PRO A 591 17.12 -16.80 -16.91
N GLY A 592 16.51 -17.85 -17.47
CA GLY A 592 15.10 -17.84 -17.89
C GLY A 592 14.11 -17.78 -16.72
N GLN A 593 14.52 -18.28 -15.55
CA GLN A 593 13.82 -18.22 -14.27
C GLN A 593 14.82 -18.08 -13.14
N TRP A 594 14.38 -17.61 -11.99
CA TRP A 594 15.22 -17.54 -10.80
C TRP A 594 15.34 -18.93 -10.16
N ALA A 595 16.56 -19.45 -10.03
CA ALA A 595 16.80 -20.74 -9.41
C ALA A 595 16.53 -20.71 -7.91
N GLY A 596 15.97 -21.78 -7.37
CA GLY A 596 15.80 -21.96 -5.93
C GLY A 596 17.14 -22.08 -5.19
N GLY A 597 17.17 -21.60 -3.97
CA GLY A 597 18.38 -21.64 -3.13
C GLY A 597 19.49 -20.69 -3.58
N THR A 598 19.18 -19.68 -4.41
CA THR A 598 20.13 -18.71 -4.93
C THR A 598 19.66 -17.30 -4.63
N LEU A 599 20.56 -16.44 -4.15
CA LEU A 599 20.27 -15.02 -3.95
C LEU A 599 20.62 -14.23 -5.21
N TYR A 600 19.61 -13.55 -5.72
CA TYR A 600 19.68 -12.61 -6.82
C TYR A 600 19.73 -11.16 -6.29
N PRO A 601 20.07 -10.16 -7.12
CA PRO A 601 20.33 -8.79 -6.64
C PRO A 601 19.22 -8.20 -5.77
N HIS A 602 17.97 -8.30 -6.21
CA HIS A 602 16.83 -7.74 -5.45
C HIS A 602 16.57 -8.54 -4.16
N GLY A 603 16.73 -9.87 -4.20
CA GLY A 603 16.67 -10.71 -3.01
C GLY A 603 17.76 -10.35 -2.00
N SER A 604 18.99 -10.13 -2.47
CA SER A 604 20.12 -9.69 -1.64
C SER A 604 19.86 -8.33 -0.98
N ARG A 605 19.34 -7.35 -1.75
CA ARG A 605 18.96 -6.04 -1.24
C ARG A 605 17.86 -6.15 -0.17
N LYS A 606 16.82 -6.96 -0.42
CA LYS A 606 15.73 -7.23 0.52
C LYS A 606 16.23 -7.81 1.85
N VAL A 607 17.14 -8.78 1.79
CA VAL A 607 17.75 -9.41 2.97
C VAL A 607 18.60 -8.41 3.76
N ALA A 608 19.48 -7.65 3.12
CA ALA A 608 20.32 -6.65 3.78
C ALA A 608 19.48 -5.60 4.52
N ARG A 609 18.43 -5.08 3.87
CA ARG A 609 17.50 -4.11 4.48
C ARG A 609 16.75 -4.72 5.69
N ALA A 610 16.38 -5.98 5.61
CA ALA A 610 15.69 -6.66 6.70
C ALA A 610 16.57 -6.80 7.94
N ILE A 611 17.84 -7.20 7.76
CA ILE A 611 18.82 -7.34 8.83
C ILE A 611 19.09 -5.97 9.48
N ASN A 612 19.36 -4.93 8.69
CA ASN A 612 19.58 -3.57 9.19
C ASN A 612 18.37 -3.05 10.00
N ALA A 613 17.15 -3.27 9.50
CA ALA A 613 15.93 -2.82 10.19
C ALA A 613 15.66 -3.57 11.50
N ALA A 614 16.19 -4.78 11.67
CA ALA A 614 16.04 -5.57 12.89
C ALA A 614 17.14 -5.28 13.93
N SER A 615 18.25 -4.70 13.51
CA SER A 615 19.41 -4.45 14.38
C SER A 615 19.04 -3.58 15.58
N GLY A 616 19.41 -4.03 16.78
CA GLY A 616 19.19 -3.33 18.05
C GLY A 616 17.76 -3.46 18.59
N ASN A 617 16.79 -4.03 17.85
CA ASN A 617 15.42 -4.10 18.35
C ASN A 617 14.82 -5.53 18.45
N ARG A 618 15.24 -6.48 17.63
CA ARG A 618 14.75 -7.87 17.66
C ARG A 618 15.75 -8.86 17.09
N ALA A 619 15.57 -10.14 17.35
CA ALA A 619 16.40 -11.19 16.80
C ALA A 619 16.23 -11.34 15.28
N VAL A 620 17.28 -11.83 14.59
CA VAL A 620 17.21 -12.31 13.21
C VAL A 620 17.29 -13.82 13.19
N VAL A 621 16.38 -14.47 12.44
CA VAL A 621 16.39 -15.93 12.20
C VAL A 621 16.41 -16.19 10.71
N VAL A 622 17.47 -16.81 10.19
CA VAL A 622 17.60 -17.16 8.78
C VAL A 622 17.39 -18.66 8.60
N LEU A 623 16.40 -19.05 7.81
CA LEU A 623 16.14 -20.44 7.42
C LEU A 623 16.66 -20.63 5.99
N ALA A 624 17.82 -21.30 5.87
CA ALA A 624 18.59 -21.30 4.64
C ALA A 624 18.64 -22.67 3.95
N ASN A 625 18.16 -22.69 2.71
CA ASN A 625 18.65 -23.59 1.67
C ASN A 625 19.38 -22.71 0.65
N LEU A 626 20.68 -22.48 0.84
CA LEU A 626 21.42 -21.41 0.16
C LEU A 626 22.66 -21.94 -0.54
N SER A 627 22.61 -21.98 -1.87
CA SER A 627 23.70 -22.49 -2.73
C SER A 627 24.68 -21.41 -3.18
N GLY A 628 24.36 -20.13 -3.00
CA GLY A 628 25.23 -19.02 -3.37
C GLY A 628 24.49 -17.80 -3.89
N PHE A 629 25.26 -16.89 -4.49
CA PHE A 629 24.76 -15.77 -5.27
C PHE A 629 24.77 -16.09 -6.76
N ASP A 630 23.83 -15.53 -7.51
CA ASP A 630 23.89 -15.59 -8.97
C ASP A 630 25.01 -14.71 -9.52
N GLY A 631 25.88 -15.32 -10.35
CA GLY A 631 27.01 -14.65 -11.00
C GLY A 631 26.81 -14.37 -12.48
N SER A 632 25.57 -14.45 -12.98
CA SER A 632 25.28 -14.13 -14.38
C SER A 632 25.60 -12.67 -14.74
N PRO A 633 25.92 -12.35 -16.01
CA PRO A 633 26.16 -10.97 -16.42
C PRO A 633 24.99 -10.04 -16.11
N GLU A 634 23.76 -10.54 -16.19
CA GLU A 634 22.56 -9.76 -15.80
C GLU A 634 22.60 -9.39 -14.31
N SER A 635 22.85 -10.35 -13.43
CA SER A 635 22.94 -10.10 -11.98
C SER A 635 24.08 -9.17 -11.64
N MET A 636 25.21 -9.30 -12.34
CA MET A 636 26.32 -8.37 -12.17
C MET A 636 25.94 -6.93 -12.55
N ARG A 637 25.24 -6.73 -13.68
CA ARG A 637 24.72 -5.42 -14.08
C ARG A 637 23.68 -4.85 -13.10
N ARG A 638 22.92 -5.75 -12.45
CA ARG A 638 21.93 -5.39 -11.41
C ARG A 638 22.53 -5.28 -10.02
N ARG A 639 23.87 -5.13 -9.92
CA ARG A 639 24.62 -4.85 -8.68
C ARG A 639 24.62 -5.99 -7.66
N GLN A 640 24.74 -7.24 -8.10
CA GLN A 640 24.81 -8.38 -7.19
C GLN A 640 25.97 -8.27 -6.20
N LEU A 641 27.14 -7.77 -6.63
CA LEU A 641 28.30 -7.58 -5.73
C LEU A 641 28.01 -6.58 -4.62
N GLU A 642 27.41 -5.42 -4.98
CA GLU A 642 27.05 -4.38 -4.01
C GLU A 642 26.05 -4.90 -2.98
N TYR A 643 24.93 -5.48 -3.43
CA TYR A 643 23.90 -5.96 -2.52
C TYR A 643 24.31 -7.21 -1.73
N GLY A 644 25.14 -8.07 -2.29
CA GLY A 644 25.74 -9.18 -1.57
C GLY A 644 26.69 -8.69 -0.45
N ALA A 645 27.53 -7.70 -0.75
CA ALA A 645 28.39 -7.06 0.25
C ALA A 645 27.60 -6.36 1.35
N GLU A 646 26.46 -5.72 1.03
CA GLU A 646 25.58 -5.10 2.01
C GLU A 646 25.01 -6.12 3.02
N ILE A 647 24.75 -7.37 2.62
CA ILE A 647 24.39 -8.41 3.59
C ILE A 647 25.53 -8.62 4.59
N GLY A 648 26.78 -8.75 4.12
CA GLY A 648 27.95 -8.90 4.98
C GLY A 648 28.10 -7.73 5.95
N ARG A 649 27.95 -6.49 5.45
CA ARG A 649 27.98 -5.28 6.28
C ARG A 649 26.87 -5.27 7.34
N ALA A 650 25.66 -5.63 6.94
CA ALA A 650 24.52 -5.72 7.84
C ALA A 650 24.73 -6.75 8.95
N VAL A 651 25.30 -7.92 8.63
CA VAL A 651 25.64 -8.96 9.62
C VAL A 651 26.74 -8.51 10.58
N VAL A 652 27.81 -7.86 10.08
CA VAL A 652 28.89 -7.33 10.93
C VAL A 652 28.37 -6.32 11.96
N HIS A 653 27.49 -5.41 11.54
CA HIS A 653 26.96 -4.36 12.40
C HIS A 653 25.67 -4.74 13.16
N PHE A 654 25.20 -5.98 12.99
CA PHE A 654 23.98 -6.41 13.65
C PHE A 654 24.16 -6.48 15.17
N ASP A 655 23.30 -5.77 15.88
CA ASP A 655 23.21 -5.83 17.35
C ASP A 655 21.98 -6.65 17.77
N GLY A 656 22.20 -7.78 18.36
CA GLY A 656 21.17 -8.67 18.87
C GLY A 656 21.43 -10.15 18.57
N PRO A 657 20.51 -11.05 18.97
CA PRO A 657 20.61 -12.48 18.66
C PRO A 657 20.45 -12.72 17.14
N PHE A 658 21.40 -13.43 16.54
CA PHE A 658 21.35 -13.82 15.14
C PHE A 658 21.44 -15.35 15.03
N VAL A 659 20.39 -16.01 14.53
CA VAL A 659 20.32 -17.46 14.36
C VAL A 659 20.28 -17.79 12.89
N PHE A 660 21.29 -18.51 12.42
CA PHE A 660 21.34 -19.02 11.04
C PHE A 660 21.14 -20.52 11.03
N VAL A 661 20.12 -21.03 10.35
CA VAL A 661 19.82 -22.46 10.31
C VAL A 661 19.96 -22.99 8.89
N VAL A 662 20.90 -23.90 8.69
CA VAL A 662 21.05 -24.62 7.45
C VAL A 662 19.98 -25.70 7.35
N LEU A 663 19.02 -25.53 6.45
CA LEU A 663 17.95 -26.51 6.21
C LEU A 663 18.38 -27.62 5.26
N SER A 664 19.23 -27.28 4.25
CA SER A 664 19.64 -28.22 3.20
C SER A 664 21.05 -27.95 2.69
N ARG A 665 21.27 -26.75 2.13
CA ARG A 665 22.56 -26.37 1.49
C ARG A 665 23.09 -25.08 2.06
N TYR A 666 24.41 -24.94 2.17
CA TYR A 666 25.10 -23.74 2.60
C TYR A 666 26.49 -23.65 1.94
N HIS A 667 26.59 -22.89 0.85
CA HIS A 667 27.76 -22.86 -0.01
C HIS A 667 28.16 -21.45 -0.48
N GLY A 668 29.41 -21.34 -0.94
CA GLY A 668 29.91 -20.23 -1.75
C GLY A 668 30.00 -18.88 -1.06
N GLY A 669 29.87 -17.80 -1.83
CA GLY A 669 29.89 -16.42 -1.31
C GLY A 669 28.80 -16.12 -0.31
N ALA A 670 27.66 -16.80 -0.41
CA ALA A 670 26.59 -16.70 0.57
C ALA A 670 26.98 -17.23 1.95
N TYR A 671 27.83 -18.23 2.01
CA TYR A 671 28.44 -18.68 3.27
C TYR A 671 29.24 -17.55 3.94
N VAL A 672 30.04 -16.81 3.14
CA VAL A 672 30.89 -15.74 3.67
C VAL A 672 30.08 -14.64 4.37
N VAL A 673 28.97 -14.18 3.76
CA VAL A 673 28.17 -13.06 4.30
C VAL A 673 27.31 -13.44 5.50
N PHE A 674 27.14 -14.73 5.80
CA PHE A 674 26.44 -15.23 6.99
C PHE A 674 27.38 -16.03 7.93
N SER A 675 28.68 -15.91 7.75
CA SER A 675 29.66 -16.63 8.57
C SER A 675 29.67 -16.11 10.02
N LYS A 676 29.81 -17.02 10.98
CA LYS A 676 30.07 -16.71 12.39
C LYS A 676 31.27 -15.79 12.60
N ALA A 677 32.24 -15.85 11.67
CA ALA A 677 33.42 -14.99 11.72
C ALA A 677 33.09 -13.47 11.60
N LEU A 678 31.91 -13.11 11.07
CA LEU A 678 31.49 -11.72 10.89
C LEU A 678 30.92 -11.11 12.18
N ASN A 679 30.25 -11.90 13.03
CA ASN A 679 29.56 -11.38 14.18
C ASN A 679 29.55 -12.42 15.31
N PRO A 680 30.04 -12.05 16.53
CA PRO A 680 30.08 -12.96 17.66
C PRO A 680 28.71 -13.40 18.19
N ASN A 681 27.64 -12.64 17.88
CA ASN A 681 26.27 -12.96 18.25
C ASN A 681 25.57 -13.87 17.23
N LEU A 682 26.28 -14.30 16.17
CA LEU A 682 25.73 -15.20 15.16
C LEU A 682 25.94 -16.66 15.58
N HIS A 683 24.82 -17.34 15.78
CA HIS A 683 24.76 -18.77 16.06
C HIS A 683 24.33 -19.52 14.82
N ALA A 684 25.17 -20.45 14.35
CA ALA A 684 24.97 -21.23 13.13
C ALA A 684 24.61 -22.69 13.47
N LEU A 685 23.35 -23.05 13.23
CA LEU A 685 22.80 -24.38 13.39
C LEU A 685 22.62 -25.08 12.04
N ALA A 686 22.59 -26.39 12.01
CA ALA A 686 22.24 -27.14 10.81
C ALA A 686 21.30 -28.30 11.15
N LEU A 687 20.35 -28.58 10.25
CA LEU A 687 19.57 -29.81 10.35
C LEU A 687 20.42 -31.01 9.92
N GLU A 688 20.24 -32.11 10.65
CA GLU A 688 20.86 -33.39 10.27
C GLU A 688 20.56 -33.76 8.82
N GLY A 689 21.57 -34.24 8.05
CA GLY A 689 21.45 -34.54 6.63
C GLY A 689 21.61 -33.34 5.70
N SER A 690 22.01 -32.15 6.23
CA SER A 690 22.37 -30.97 5.43
C SER A 690 23.87 -31.01 5.01
N TYR A 691 24.21 -30.08 4.10
CA TYR A 691 25.56 -29.98 3.53
C TYR A 691 26.10 -28.55 3.66
N ALA A 692 27.39 -28.42 4.02
CA ALA A 692 28.07 -27.14 4.11
C ALA A 692 29.49 -27.23 3.58
N SER A 693 29.82 -26.50 2.51
CA SER A 693 31.12 -26.48 1.89
C SER A 693 31.38 -25.21 1.07
N VAL A 694 32.59 -25.09 0.52
CA VAL A 694 32.94 -23.98 -0.37
C VAL A 694 32.06 -23.97 -1.63
N ILE A 695 31.69 -25.12 -2.14
CA ILE A 695 30.91 -25.33 -3.36
C ILE A 695 30.12 -26.62 -3.23
N GLY A 696 29.00 -26.79 -3.86
CA GLY A 696 28.26 -28.06 -3.89
C GLY A 696 28.95 -29.12 -4.71
N GLY A 697 28.67 -30.42 -4.43
CA GLY A 697 29.36 -31.55 -5.06
C GLY A 697 29.29 -31.56 -6.59
N ALA A 698 28.13 -31.26 -7.19
CA ALA A 698 27.99 -31.24 -8.66
C ALA A 698 28.89 -30.20 -9.35
N PRO A 699 28.90 -28.90 -8.96
CA PRO A 699 29.89 -27.97 -9.50
C PRO A 699 31.31 -28.25 -9.06
N ALA A 700 31.57 -28.86 -7.89
CA ALA A 700 32.91 -29.31 -7.50
C ALA A 700 33.44 -30.36 -8.46
N ALA A 701 32.65 -31.38 -8.79
CA ALA A 701 33.00 -32.43 -9.74
C ALA A 701 33.23 -31.89 -11.16
N ALA A 702 32.42 -30.90 -11.59
CA ALA A 702 32.53 -30.32 -12.91
C ALA A 702 33.77 -29.42 -13.10
N VAL A 703 34.11 -28.61 -12.10
CA VAL A 703 35.15 -27.55 -12.20
C VAL A 703 36.44 -27.93 -11.46
N ALA A 704 36.35 -28.11 -10.14
CA ALA A 704 37.55 -28.32 -9.33
C ALA A 704 38.13 -29.75 -9.44
N LEU A 705 37.27 -30.75 -9.52
CA LEU A 705 37.63 -32.17 -9.55
C LEU A 705 37.48 -32.76 -10.95
N GLY A 706 37.35 -31.97 -12.00
CA GLY A 706 37.23 -32.44 -13.39
C GLY A 706 38.43 -33.30 -13.85
N GLY A 707 39.63 -33.13 -13.26
CA GLY A 707 40.77 -33.98 -13.47
C GLY A 707 40.57 -35.40 -12.94
N GLU A 708 39.93 -35.56 -11.78
CA GLU A 708 39.57 -36.83 -11.18
C GLU A 708 38.49 -37.53 -12.01
N VAL A 709 37.46 -36.82 -12.41
CA VAL A 709 36.40 -37.31 -13.28
C VAL A 709 37.02 -37.88 -14.57
N ARG A 710 37.92 -37.12 -15.22
CA ARG A 710 38.61 -37.58 -16.43
C ARG A 710 39.40 -38.85 -16.17
N ARG A 711 40.19 -38.95 -15.10
CA ARG A 711 40.97 -40.12 -14.74
C ARG A 711 40.10 -41.37 -14.56
N ARG A 712 38.93 -41.23 -13.92
CA ARG A 712 37.96 -42.32 -13.73
C ARG A 712 37.34 -42.74 -15.05
N VAL A 713 36.95 -41.82 -15.90
CA VAL A 713 36.42 -42.07 -17.25
C VAL A 713 37.46 -42.80 -18.12
N GLU A 714 38.74 -42.40 -18.07
CA GLU A 714 39.79 -43.03 -18.82
C GLU A 714 40.08 -44.48 -18.40
N ARG A 715 39.82 -44.81 -17.13
CA ARG A 715 39.98 -46.14 -16.55
C ARG A 715 38.70 -46.96 -16.57
N ASP A 716 37.62 -46.40 -17.03
CA ASP A 716 36.31 -47.08 -17.07
C ASP A 716 36.38 -48.25 -18.06
N PRO A 717 36.03 -49.49 -17.66
CA PRO A 717 36.14 -50.65 -18.50
C PRO A 717 35.39 -50.59 -19.83
N GLU A 718 34.19 -49.93 -19.79
CA GLU A 718 33.37 -49.76 -20.99
C GLU A 718 34.00 -48.77 -21.97
N VAL A 719 34.60 -47.70 -21.47
CA VAL A 719 35.34 -46.72 -22.29
C VAL A 719 36.60 -47.33 -22.88
N VAL A 720 37.34 -48.13 -22.10
CA VAL A 720 38.54 -48.85 -22.61
C VAL A 720 38.13 -49.80 -23.71
N ALA A 721 37.11 -50.63 -23.53
CA ALA A 721 36.62 -51.57 -24.54
C ALA A 721 36.10 -50.83 -25.81
N ALA A 722 35.39 -49.71 -25.64
CA ALA A 722 34.88 -48.90 -26.76
C ALA A 722 36.04 -48.28 -27.59
N ARG A 723 37.09 -47.79 -26.93
CA ARG A 723 38.34 -47.35 -27.64
C ARG A 723 39.03 -48.47 -28.42
N ALA A 724 39.16 -49.61 -27.80
CA ALA A 724 39.76 -50.82 -28.48
C ALA A 724 38.89 -51.23 -29.70
N ALA A 725 37.56 -51.14 -29.61
CA ALA A 725 36.66 -51.42 -30.73
C ALA A 725 36.88 -50.49 -31.92
N VAL A 726 37.08 -49.17 -31.66
CA VAL A 726 37.42 -48.20 -32.72
C VAL A 726 38.76 -48.52 -33.39
N GLU A 727 39.79 -48.93 -32.59
CA GLU A 727 41.11 -49.29 -33.09
C GLU A 727 41.09 -50.60 -33.88
N ALA A 728 40.25 -51.55 -33.52
CA ALA A 728 40.10 -52.83 -34.17
C ALA A 728 39.24 -52.80 -35.46
N ALA A 729 38.55 -51.69 -35.75
CA ALA A 729 37.66 -51.54 -36.90
C ALA A 729 38.45 -51.65 -38.23
N ALA A 730 38.07 -52.61 -39.08
CA ALA A 730 38.76 -52.91 -40.33
C ALA A 730 38.28 -51.98 -41.48
N THR A 731 37.05 -51.46 -41.46
CA THR A 731 36.50 -50.62 -42.52
C THR A 731 36.11 -49.21 -41.96
N ASP A 732 36.04 -48.22 -42.85
CA ASP A 732 35.63 -46.87 -42.48
C ASP A 732 34.22 -46.85 -41.93
N HIS A 733 33.34 -47.71 -42.46
CA HIS A 733 31.96 -47.82 -41.94
C HIS A 733 31.93 -48.36 -40.48
N GLU A 734 32.66 -49.47 -40.25
CA GLU A 734 32.81 -50.05 -38.89
C GLU A 734 33.43 -49.06 -37.94
N ARG A 735 34.45 -48.28 -38.39
CA ARG A 735 35.08 -47.22 -37.60
C ARG A 735 34.13 -46.10 -37.24
N LEU A 736 33.28 -45.70 -38.19
CA LEU A 736 32.26 -44.67 -37.95
C LEU A 736 31.24 -45.13 -36.89
N VAL A 737 30.72 -46.35 -37.03
CA VAL A 737 29.77 -46.94 -36.07
C VAL A 737 30.42 -47.10 -34.68
N ALA A 738 31.65 -47.66 -34.61
CA ALA A 738 32.37 -47.80 -33.36
C ALA A 738 32.70 -46.45 -32.70
N THR A 739 32.98 -45.41 -33.50
CA THR A 739 33.20 -44.04 -32.99
C THR A 739 31.94 -43.45 -32.38
N ALA A 740 30.78 -43.56 -33.02
CA ALA A 740 29.52 -43.11 -32.49
C ALA A 740 29.14 -43.85 -31.19
N ALA A 741 29.37 -45.17 -31.14
CA ALA A 741 29.15 -45.95 -29.93
C ALA A 741 30.11 -45.55 -28.78
N ARG A 742 31.39 -45.33 -29.09
CA ARG A 742 32.36 -44.81 -28.11
C ARG A 742 31.96 -43.46 -27.56
N ASP A 743 31.51 -42.55 -28.40
CA ASP A 743 31.13 -41.20 -27.97
C ASP A 743 29.90 -41.22 -27.05
N ALA A 744 28.95 -42.11 -27.32
CA ALA A 744 27.80 -42.32 -26.44
C ALA A 744 28.25 -42.92 -25.07
N ILE A 745 29.09 -43.94 -25.07
CA ILE A 745 29.64 -44.56 -23.86
C ILE A 745 30.49 -43.57 -23.07
N LEU A 746 31.30 -42.73 -23.72
CA LEU A 746 32.08 -41.69 -23.09
C LEU A 746 31.16 -40.63 -22.39
N ALA A 747 30.08 -40.22 -23.03
CA ALA A 747 29.13 -39.30 -22.47
C ALA A 747 28.45 -39.87 -21.22
N GLU A 748 28.03 -41.15 -21.28
CA GLU A 748 27.41 -41.86 -20.16
C GLU A 748 28.38 -42.06 -18.99
N ALA A 749 29.58 -42.57 -19.26
CA ALA A 749 30.62 -42.77 -18.27
C ALA A 749 31.01 -41.45 -17.59
N ARG A 750 31.09 -40.34 -18.37
CA ARG A 750 31.36 -39.02 -17.81
C ARG A 750 30.28 -38.57 -16.86
N ALA A 751 29.01 -38.73 -17.25
CA ALA A 751 27.87 -38.35 -16.40
C ALA A 751 27.86 -39.18 -15.10
N ARG A 752 28.08 -40.52 -15.21
CA ARG A 752 28.15 -41.43 -14.06
C ARG A 752 29.29 -41.04 -13.10
N HIS A 753 30.53 -40.97 -13.56
CA HIS A 753 31.67 -40.61 -12.72
C HIS A 753 31.63 -39.18 -12.18
N GLN A 754 31.01 -38.24 -12.91
CA GLN A 754 30.76 -36.90 -12.39
C GLN A 754 29.77 -36.94 -11.21
N SER A 755 28.71 -37.77 -11.31
CA SER A 755 27.74 -37.98 -10.23
C SER A 755 28.38 -38.66 -9.02
N ASP A 756 29.23 -39.67 -9.24
CA ASP A 756 29.93 -40.38 -8.17
C ASP A 756 30.87 -39.44 -7.39
N VAL A 757 31.71 -38.68 -8.10
CA VAL A 757 32.62 -37.69 -7.49
C VAL A 757 31.86 -36.64 -6.76
N ALA A 758 30.72 -36.16 -7.29
CA ALA A 758 29.86 -35.22 -6.62
C ALA A 758 29.30 -35.79 -5.31
N THR A 759 28.85 -37.05 -5.32
CA THR A 759 28.28 -37.72 -4.14
C THR A 759 29.36 -37.95 -3.06
N GLU A 760 30.56 -38.39 -3.45
CA GLU A 760 31.69 -38.54 -2.53
C GLU A 760 32.13 -37.21 -1.92
N PHE A 761 32.12 -36.14 -2.72
CA PHE A 761 32.41 -34.78 -2.24
C PHE A 761 31.39 -34.33 -1.20
N ASP A 762 30.10 -34.45 -1.51
CA ASP A 762 29.01 -34.08 -0.59
C ASP A 762 29.06 -34.91 0.71
N ALA A 763 29.34 -36.22 0.63
CA ALA A 763 29.50 -37.10 1.79
C ALA A 763 30.69 -36.69 2.70
N THR A 764 31.78 -36.17 2.11
CA THR A 764 32.90 -35.64 2.86
C THR A 764 32.64 -34.30 3.52
N HIS A 765 31.77 -33.45 2.91
CA HIS A 765 31.46 -32.11 3.32
C HIS A 765 30.07 -32.00 3.97
N ASP A 766 29.74 -32.93 4.86
CA ASP A 766 28.55 -32.92 5.68
C ASP A 766 28.60 -31.83 6.78
N VAL A 767 27.46 -31.54 7.40
CA VAL A 767 27.39 -30.56 8.47
C VAL A 767 28.14 -30.97 9.74
N HIS A 768 28.34 -32.26 9.99
CA HIS A 768 29.13 -32.75 11.14
C HIS A 768 30.60 -32.35 11.00
N ARG A 769 31.14 -32.42 9.77
CA ARG A 769 32.49 -31.91 9.48
C ARG A 769 32.54 -30.40 9.76
N ALA A 770 31.54 -29.66 9.35
CA ALA A 770 31.49 -28.20 9.57
C ALA A 770 31.48 -27.85 11.06
N VAL A 771 30.80 -28.61 11.91
CA VAL A 771 30.87 -28.48 13.37
C VAL A 771 32.26 -28.81 13.89
N ARG A 772 32.87 -29.92 13.45
CA ARG A 772 34.22 -30.31 13.90
C ARG A 772 35.29 -29.25 13.63
N VAL A 773 35.13 -28.48 12.55
CA VAL A 773 36.07 -27.40 12.21
C VAL A 773 35.66 -26.05 12.75
N GLY A 774 34.55 -25.96 13.54
CA GLY A 774 34.10 -24.75 14.20
C GLY A 774 33.30 -23.81 13.30
N SER A 775 32.97 -24.21 12.09
CA SER A 775 32.18 -23.37 11.15
C SER A 775 30.69 -23.31 11.53
N LEU A 776 30.16 -24.33 12.17
CA LEU A 776 28.81 -24.42 12.72
C LEU A 776 28.88 -24.71 14.24
N ASP A 777 27.85 -24.34 14.99
CA ASP A 777 27.77 -24.59 16.45
C ASP A 777 27.24 -25.98 16.75
N ALA A 778 26.16 -26.40 16.05
CA ALA A 778 25.53 -27.69 16.31
C ALA A 778 24.77 -28.21 15.09
N VAL A 779 24.66 -29.56 15.05
CA VAL A 779 23.70 -30.27 14.21
C VAL A 779 22.51 -30.67 15.07
N ILE A 780 21.32 -30.40 14.60
CA ILE A 780 20.07 -30.64 15.32
C ILE A 780 19.11 -31.51 14.48
N ALA A 781 18.32 -32.34 15.16
CA ALA A 781 17.25 -33.09 14.49
C ALA A 781 16.16 -32.09 14.00
N PRO A 782 15.49 -32.37 12.86
CA PRO A 782 14.41 -31.48 12.36
C PRO A 782 13.31 -31.20 13.38
N ALA A 783 12.95 -32.16 14.23
CA ALA A 783 11.94 -31.97 15.29
C ALA A 783 12.38 -30.92 16.34
N ARG A 784 13.68 -30.71 16.51
CA ARG A 784 14.25 -29.73 17.45
C ARG A 784 14.44 -28.33 16.85
N LEU A 785 14.04 -28.11 15.60
CA LEU A 785 14.27 -26.82 14.91
C LEU A 785 13.73 -25.62 15.70
N ARG A 786 12.44 -25.64 16.05
CA ARG A 786 11.82 -24.55 16.80
C ARG A 786 12.37 -24.41 18.22
N PRO A 787 12.44 -25.46 19.05
CA PRO A 787 13.04 -25.38 20.39
C PRO A 787 14.46 -24.80 20.38
N ALA A 788 15.34 -25.29 19.50
CA ALA A 788 16.72 -24.84 19.42
C ALA A 788 16.84 -23.35 19.04
N VAL A 789 15.99 -22.86 18.13
CA VAL A 789 15.95 -21.44 17.81
C VAL A 789 15.54 -20.61 19.03
N VAL A 790 14.50 -21.03 19.77
CA VAL A 790 14.06 -20.35 21.00
C VAL A 790 15.15 -20.37 22.08
N GLU A 791 15.82 -21.49 22.26
CA GLU A 791 16.94 -21.62 23.23
C GLU A 791 18.04 -20.58 22.96
N VAL A 792 18.47 -20.46 21.69
CA VAL A 792 19.48 -19.48 21.29
C VAL A 792 19.01 -18.04 21.52
N ILE A 793 17.76 -17.70 21.12
CA ILE A 793 17.22 -16.35 21.30
C ILE A 793 17.17 -15.99 22.80
N ARG A 794 16.70 -16.91 23.64
CA ARG A 794 16.61 -16.69 25.11
C ARG A 794 17.99 -16.53 25.75
N ALA A 795 18.94 -17.39 25.41
CA ALA A 795 20.29 -17.33 25.94
C ALA A 795 20.99 -16.00 25.59
N ALA A 796 20.85 -15.53 24.35
CA ALA A 796 21.44 -14.28 23.90
C ALA A 796 20.70 -13.02 24.37
N SER A 797 19.42 -13.15 24.78
CA SER A 797 18.62 -12.02 25.30
C SER A 797 18.79 -11.79 26.80
N GLY A 798 19.49 -12.67 27.52
CA GLY A 798 19.64 -12.58 28.97
C GLY A 798 18.35 -12.74 29.79
N SER A 799 17.25 -13.17 29.15
CA SER A 799 15.94 -13.31 29.77
C SER A 799 15.84 -14.64 30.54
N PRO A 800 15.57 -14.63 31.88
CA PRO A 800 15.17 -15.84 32.57
C PRO A 800 13.84 -16.33 31.97
N GLY A 801 13.70 -17.63 31.82
CA GLY A 801 12.51 -18.24 31.23
C GLY A 801 11.22 -17.71 31.85
N LEU A 802 10.33 -17.21 31.00
CA LEU A 802 8.93 -17.03 31.35
C LEU A 802 8.37 -18.44 31.58
N GLY A 803 8.22 -18.82 32.86
CA GLY A 803 7.70 -20.10 33.34
C GLY A 803 6.26 -20.31 32.92
#